data_fde630ad145d032af243275d168d338f
#
_entry.id   fde630ad145d032af243275d168d338f
#
_cell.length_a   1.000
_cell.length_b   1.000
_cell.length_c   1.000
_cell.angle_alpha   90.00
_cell.angle_beta   90.00
_cell.angle_gamma   90.00
#
_symmetry.space_group_name_H-M   'P 1'
#
loop_
_entity.id
_entity.type
_entity.pdbx_description
1 polymer ?
#
loop_
_entity_poly.entity_id
_entity_poly.type
_entity_poly.pdbx_seq_one_letter_code
_entity_poly.pdbx_strand_id
1 'polypeptide(L)'
;MLDRMATLAPAWNETHASDIGIALVETLAYAADHLSYQQDAVGTETYLGTARSRISLRRHAKLVDYRIGEGSNARTWVYLKTAQDAVAIPAGTLLFPLVPGLPVNVSPGAVDPSEIACHAGLMPPPAAQLVRRSTIGFATMQDIELFQEQNEMLFYTWGDSDCCLANGATEATLVRSLATLAPGAVLVFEEAIGPKTGSPQDADPQHRWAVRLTGVQTIDHLGRPLVDPLNGQLITRITWAAEDAPPFPICISATTDATHGSQARTAVSVARGNIVAADHGIWQCWEELGEVPEAPPEPNLAASCECKVQGTLAPPRPRYFPQLSHSPVTFAWPLDATVPAAQFLAPLPTGNARPLPQITVEDDQGHTWSVLDDLLSSDDSQRVCLLEIERDGTAFVRFGDGQYGQAPETGTDFRARYRVGNGSAGNIGRDTLAHILTSVAGVTEVRNPLPAAGGVDPETMEHIRQQAPFAFRTQLRAVTEDDYGVMAVHDLAIREARGTLRWTGSWYTAFLSLDTQAEGGPDATLLKETTTRMNLFRMAGVDLAVEGAVIVGLRIEMNICVDPGFFQADVRKALLELFTAGNLCTGQRGILNPANFTFGQTIYASPLIAAAQSVQGVTAATLAVFERMDNPSGIGLRHGFLTMGRLEIARCDNDPNRLDHGLVFHMDGGR
;
A
#
# COMPACT_ATOMS: atom_id res chain seq x y z
N MET A 1 -20.47 24.81 -47.29
CA MET A 1 -19.69 25.96 -47.78
C MET A 1 -20.03 26.30 -49.23
N LEU A 2 -19.94 25.38 -50.17
CA LEU A 2 -20.28 25.58 -51.61
C LEU A 2 -21.71 26.06 -51.80
N ASP A 3 -22.73 25.52 -51.20
CA ASP A 3 -24.14 25.96 -51.30
C ASP A 3 -24.33 27.39 -50.83
N ARG A 4 -23.57 27.81 -49.83
CA ARG A 4 -23.61 29.19 -49.33
C ARG A 4 -22.90 30.17 -50.29
N MET A 5 -21.82 29.71 -50.94
CA MET A 5 -21.13 30.47 -51.97
C MET A 5 -21.99 30.64 -53.22
N ALA A 6 -22.70 29.61 -53.65
CA ALA A 6 -23.67 29.72 -54.75
C ALA A 6 -24.77 30.77 -54.49
N THR A 7 -25.15 30.97 -53.20
CA THR A 7 -26.13 31.97 -52.78
C THR A 7 -25.54 33.41 -52.74
N LEU A 8 -24.31 33.53 -52.24
CA LEU A 8 -23.65 34.83 -52.00
C LEU A 8 -22.93 35.36 -53.22
N ALA A 9 -22.45 34.46 -54.08
CA ALA A 9 -21.75 34.81 -55.36
C ALA A 9 -22.31 33.99 -56.53
N PRO A 10 -23.54 34.30 -57.02
CA PRO A 10 -24.20 33.48 -58.02
C PRO A 10 -23.48 33.45 -59.40
N ALA A 11 -22.54 34.35 -59.61
CA ALA A 11 -21.69 34.34 -60.79
C ALA A 11 -20.55 33.31 -60.73
N TRP A 12 -20.26 32.79 -59.60
CA TRP A 12 -19.24 31.72 -59.38
C TRP A 12 -19.94 30.36 -59.41
N ASN A 13 -19.79 29.67 -60.52
CA ASN A 13 -20.44 28.37 -60.75
C ASN A 13 -19.46 27.25 -61.04
N GLU A 14 -18.23 27.42 -60.59
CA GLU A 14 -17.17 26.41 -60.73
C GLU A 14 -17.43 25.19 -59.83
N THR A 15 -17.28 24.01 -60.39
CA THR A 15 -17.50 22.74 -59.64
C THR A 15 -16.37 21.71 -59.81
N HIS A 16 -15.34 22.06 -60.60
CA HIS A 16 -14.23 21.14 -60.81
C HIS A 16 -13.27 21.12 -59.64
N ALA A 17 -12.96 19.94 -59.13
CA ALA A 17 -12.02 19.74 -58.00
C ALA A 17 -10.61 20.27 -58.28
N SER A 18 -10.21 20.43 -59.53
CA SER A 18 -8.91 20.99 -59.93
C SER A 18 -8.88 22.52 -59.98
N ASP A 19 -10.01 23.19 -59.76
CA ASP A 19 -10.08 24.64 -59.70
C ASP A 19 -9.47 25.19 -58.42
N ILE A 20 -8.70 26.28 -58.52
CA ILE A 20 -8.02 26.85 -57.35
C ILE A 20 -9.01 27.45 -56.34
N GLY A 21 -10.18 27.94 -56.80
CA GLY A 21 -11.24 28.44 -55.93
C GLY A 21 -11.89 27.32 -55.13
N ILE A 22 -12.16 26.15 -55.76
CA ILE A 22 -12.65 24.96 -55.08
C ILE A 22 -11.61 24.46 -54.06
N ALA A 23 -10.33 24.38 -54.44
CA ALA A 23 -9.26 23.98 -53.54
C ALA A 23 -9.14 24.89 -52.30
N LEU A 24 -9.32 26.19 -52.47
CA LEU A 24 -9.35 27.14 -51.34
C LEU A 24 -10.56 26.93 -50.43
N VAL A 25 -11.77 26.70 -51.01
CA VAL A 25 -12.99 26.41 -50.25
C VAL A 25 -12.84 25.12 -49.45
N GLU A 26 -12.27 24.07 -50.05
CA GLU A 26 -12.01 22.78 -49.37
C GLU A 26 -11.00 22.95 -48.27
N THR A 27 -9.92 23.69 -48.46
CA THR A 27 -8.91 24.00 -47.43
C THR A 27 -9.53 24.76 -46.27
N LEU A 28 -10.37 25.77 -46.55
CA LEU A 28 -11.07 26.51 -45.50
C LEU A 28 -12.11 25.65 -44.77
N ALA A 29 -12.81 24.77 -45.51
CA ALA A 29 -13.77 23.84 -44.93
C ALA A 29 -13.07 22.84 -44.02
N TYR A 30 -11.92 22.29 -44.44
CA TYR A 30 -11.09 21.43 -43.63
C TYR A 30 -10.59 22.12 -42.33
N ALA A 31 -10.09 23.35 -42.45
CA ALA A 31 -9.69 24.14 -41.30
C ALA A 31 -10.86 24.40 -40.33
N ALA A 32 -12.04 24.73 -40.87
CA ALA A 32 -13.26 24.95 -40.08
C ALA A 32 -13.74 23.65 -39.37
N ASP A 33 -13.64 22.49 -40.05
CA ASP A 33 -13.97 21.20 -39.50
C ASP A 33 -13.03 20.84 -38.33
N HIS A 34 -11.72 21.07 -38.49
CA HIS A 34 -10.75 20.91 -37.43
C HIS A 34 -11.02 21.80 -36.22
N LEU A 35 -11.36 23.06 -36.44
CA LEU A 35 -11.71 24.01 -35.37
C LEU A 35 -13.00 23.57 -34.66
N SER A 36 -14.00 23.09 -35.39
CA SER A 36 -15.24 22.57 -34.83
C SER A 36 -14.99 21.34 -33.98
N TYR A 37 -14.18 20.39 -34.49
CA TYR A 37 -13.79 19.22 -33.76
C TYR A 37 -13.03 19.57 -32.46
N GLN A 38 -12.12 20.54 -32.53
CA GLN A 38 -11.38 20.99 -31.34
C GLN A 38 -12.31 21.67 -30.33
N GLN A 39 -13.28 22.46 -30.81
CA GLN A 39 -14.31 23.06 -29.95
C GLN A 39 -15.16 22.00 -29.25
N ASP A 40 -15.57 20.96 -29.95
CA ASP A 40 -16.32 19.83 -29.36
C ASP A 40 -15.48 19.07 -28.36
N ALA A 41 -14.19 18.83 -28.66
CA ALA A 41 -13.25 18.20 -27.74
C ALA A 41 -13.11 19.00 -26.44
N VAL A 42 -12.95 20.33 -26.52
CA VAL A 42 -12.91 21.22 -25.35
C VAL A 42 -14.26 21.21 -24.63
N GLY A 43 -15.36 21.20 -25.35
CA GLY A 43 -16.72 21.13 -24.78
C GLY A 43 -16.95 19.88 -23.95
N THR A 44 -16.39 18.72 -24.35
CA THR A 44 -16.50 17.48 -23.58
C THR A 44 -15.76 17.55 -22.24
N GLU A 45 -14.69 18.34 -22.12
CA GLU A 45 -13.91 18.51 -20.88
C GLU A 45 -14.61 19.41 -19.84
N THR A 46 -15.74 20.04 -20.18
CA THR A 46 -16.43 21.02 -19.32
C THR A 46 -17.13 20.38 -18.11
N TYR A 47 -17.52 19.12 -18.19
CA TYR A 47 -18.28 18.45 -17.16
C TYR A 47 -17.58 17.16 -16.67
N LEU A 48 -17.70 16.88 -15.37
CA LEU A 48 -17.14 15.69 -14.74
C LEU A 48 -17.55 14.38 -15.45
N GLY A 49 -18.80 14.28 -15.88
CA GLY A 49 -19.33 13.08 -16.56
C GLY A 49 -18.81 12.85 -17.97
N THR A 50 -18.42 13.91 -18.69
CA THR A 50 -17.99 13.85 -20.08
C THR A 50 -16.50 14.03 -20.31
N ALA A 51 -15.79 14.60 -19.33
CA ALA A 51 -14.34 14.84 -19.40
C ALA A 51 -13.56 13.55 -19.72
N ARG A 52 -12.65 13.62 -20.70
CA ARG A 52 -11.85 12.50 -21.17
C ARG A 52 -10.42 12.52 -20.66
N SER A 53 -9.92 13.71 -20.28
CA SER A 53 -8.61 13.90 -19.65
C SER A 53 -8.69 13.65 -18.16
N ARG A 54 -7.69 12.94 -17.59
CA ARG A 54 -7.59 12.73 -16.14
C ARG A 54 -7.30 14.04 -15.43
N ILE A 55 -6.55 14.94 -16.05
CA ILE A 55 -6.28 16.29 -15.54
C ILE A 55 -7.58 17.09 -15.42
N SER A 56 -8.46 17.05 -16.41
CA SER A 56 -9.77 17.70 -16.34
C SER A 56 -10.63 17.13 -15.21
N LEU A 57 -10.68 15.81 -15.07
CA LEU A 57 -11.38 15.15 -13.95
C LEU A 57 -10.82 15.57 -12.60
N ARG A 58 -9.49 15.64 -12.46
CA ARG A 58 -8.83 16.13 -11.24
C ARG A 58 -9.28 17.53 -10.87
N ARG A 59 -9.30 18.43 -11.85
CA ARG A 59 -9.73 19.83 -11.66
C ARG A 59 -11.20 19.93 -11.28
N HIS A 60 -12.09 19.14 -11.90
CA HIS A 60 -13.49 19.07 -11.52
C HIS A 60 -13.72 18.47 -10.13
N ALA A 61 -13.04 17.36 -9.81
CA ALA A 61 -13.10 16.72 -8.51
C ALA A 61 -12.66 17.69 -7.39
N LYS A 62 -11.64 18.51 -7.65
CA LYS A 62 -11.16 19.53 -6.73
C LYS A 62 -12.20 20.60 -6.39
N LEU A 63 -13.12 20.93 -7.30
CA LEU A 63 -14.20 21.89 -7.04
C LEU A 63 -15.19 21.42 -5.95
N VAL A 64 -15.25 20.11 -5.73
CA VAL A 64 -16.06 19.49 -4.65
C VAL A 64 -15.18 18.95 -3.52
N ASP A 65 -13.93 19.41 -3.44
CA ASP A 65 -12.89 19.02 -2.47
C ASP A 65 -12.59 17.50 -2.47
N TYR A 66 -12.87 16.81 -3.58
CA TYR A 66 -12.48 15.42 -3.76
C TYR A 66 -11.04 15.34 -4.27
N ARG A 67 -10.18 14.71 -3.49
CA ARG A 67 -8.79 14.50 -3.86
C ARG A 67 -8.63 13.13 -4.49
N ILE A 68 -8.23 13.10 -5.75
CA ILE A 68 -7.99 11.84 -6.45
C ILE A 68 -6.71 11.17 -5.95
N GLY A 69 -6.75 9.84 -5.87
CA GLY A 69 -5.60 9.02 -5.53
C GLY A 69 -4.62 8.91 -6.70
N GLU A 70 -3.36 9.34 -6.48
CA GLU A 70 -2.28 9.18 -7.47
C GLU A 70 -1.53 7.85 -7.31
N GLY A 71 -2.05 6.96 -6.45
CA GLY A 71 -1.41 5.71 -6.10
C GLY A 71 -0.27 5.87 -5.12
N SER A 72 0.43 4.78 -4.89
CA SER A 72 1.64 4.73 -4.04
C SER A 72 2.58 3.65 -4.52
N ASN A 73 3.86 3.81 -4.23
CA ASN A 73 4.86 2.79 -4.53
C ASN A 73 4.86 1.67 -3.48
N ALA A 74 5.38 0.51 -3.86
CA ALA A 74 5.54 -0.63 -2.95
C ALA A 74 6.76 -0.49 -2.06
N ARG A 75 6.73 -1.15 -0.89
CA ARG A 75 7.78 -1.18 0.12
C ARG A 75 8.11 -2.59 0.53
N THR A 76 9.35 -2.81 0.95
CA THR A 76 9.76 -4.10 1.50
C THR A 76 10.90 -3.93 2.50
N TRP A 77 11.09 -4.94 3.34
CA TRP A 77 12.28 -5.12 4.14
C TRP A 77 13.29 -5.94 3.35
N VAL A 78 14.53 -5.49 3.27
CA VAL A 78 15.61 -6.18 2.54
C VAL A 78 16.67 -6.62 3.52
N TYR A 79 17.01 -7.90 3.47
CA TYR A 79 18.12 -8.51 4.17
C TYR A 79 19.39 -8.44 3.32
N LEU A 80 20.46 -7.94 3.91
CA LEU A 80 21.78 -7.82 3.32
C LEU A 80 22.80 -8.63 4.13
N LYS A 81 23.23 -9.77 3.59
CA LYS A 81 24.26 -10.58 4.23
C LYS A 81 25.63 -10.02 3.94
N THR A 82 26.46 -9.87 4.95
CA THR A 82 27.82 -9.35 4.79
C THR A 82 28.90 -10.39 5.18
N ALA A 83 30.02 -10.35 4.50
CA ALA A 83 31.23 -11.10 4.84
C ALA A 83 32.21 -10.29 5.69
N GLN A 84 31.93 -9.01 5.97
CA GLN A 84 32.78 -8.08 6.70
C GLN A 84 31.93 -7.32 7.72
N ASP A 85 32.55 -6.79 8.76
CA ASP A 85 31.91 -5.92 9.74
C ASP A 85 31.99 -4.45 9.30
N ALA A 86 31.06 -3.64 9.80
CA ALA A 86 30.99 -2.20 9.58
C ALA A 86 30.90 -1.82 8.08
N VAL A 87 30.12 -2.60 7.30
CA VAL A 87 29.88 -2.30 5.88
C VAL A 87 28.74 -1.28 5.78
N ALA A 88 29.07 -0.04 5.42
CA ALA A 88 28.10 1.04 5.28
C ALA A 88 27.43 1.02 3.90
N ILE A 89 26.11 0.93 3.88
CA ILE A 89 25.29 1.03 2.68
C ILE A 89 24.44 2.31 2.79
N PRO A 90 24.64 3.29 1.89
CA PRO A 90 23.90 4.55 1.94
C PRO A 90 22.46 4.40 1.48
N ALA A 91 21.60 5.32 1.92
CA ALA A 91 20.28 5.53 1.37
C ALA A 91 20.34 5.76 -0.15
N GLY A 92 19.31 5.32 -0.86
CA GLY A 92 19.24 5.43 -2.33
C GLY A 92 20.03 4.35 -3.07
N THR A 93 20.68 3.40 -2.37
CA THR A 93 21.36 2.26 -3.02
C THR A 93 20.32 1.38 -3.72
N LEU A 94 20.56 1.09 -5.02
CA LEU A 94 19.60 0.36 -5.84
C LEU A 94 19.70 -1.16 -5.67
N LEU A 95 18.53 -1.76 -5.65
CA LEU A 95 18.29 -3.19 -5.48
C LEU A 95 17.43 -3.70 -6.63
N PHE A 96 17.77 -4.87 -7.17
CA PHE A 96 17.11 -5.40 -8.35
C PHE A 96 16.73 -6.87 -8.18
N PRO A 97 15.68 -7.32 -8.90
CA PRO A 97 15.33 -8.72 -9.01
C PRO A 97 16.45 -9.55 -9.66
N LEU A 98 16.36 -10.87 -9.50
CA LEU A 98 17.32 -11.81 -10.05
C LEU A 98 17.46 -11.69 -11.57
N VAL A 99 18.66 -11.39 -12.02
CA VAL A 99 19.10 -11.48 -13.43
C VAL A 99 20.12 -12.60 -13.54
N PRO A 100 19.79 -13.71 -14.22
CA PRO A 100 20.70 -14.86 -14.32
C PRO A 100 22.07 -14.50 -14.88
N GLY A 101 23.13 -15.01 -14.24
CA GLY A 101 24.51 -14.83 -14.66
C GLY A 101 25.20 -13.56 -14.12
N LEU A 102 24.53 -12.74 -13.35
CA LEU A 102 25.13 -11.59 -12.68
C LEU A 102 25.48 -11.91 -11.22
N PRO A 103 26.56 -11.31 -10.66
CA PRO A 103 26.88 -11.44 -9.24
C PRO A 103 25.87 -10.70 -8.38
N VAL A 104 25.81 -11.04 -7.08
CA VAL A 104 24.96 -10.37 -6.09
C VAL A 104 25.31 -8.89 -5.97
N ASN A 105 26.60 -8.58 -5.77
CA ASN A 105 27.11 -7.22 -5.71
C ASN A 105 27.63 -6.80 -7.10
N VAL A 106 26.99 -5.81 -7.68
CA VAL A 106 27.31 -5.27 -9.01
C VAL A 106 27.85 -3.85 -8.82
N SER A 107 29.09 -3.62 -9.23
CA SER A 107 29.69 -2.28 -9.14
C SER A 107 29.21 -1.38 -10.29
N PRO A 108 28.72 -0.15 -9.99
CA PRO A 108 28.39 0.84 -11.01
C PRO A 108 29.64 1.45 -11.68
N GLY A 109 30.87 1.12 -11.21
CA GLY A 109 32.11 1.73 -11.66
C GLY A 109 32.31 3.12 -11.09
N ALA A 110 32.61 4.09 -11.95
CA ALA A 110 32.80 5.49 -11.56
C ALA A 110 31.48 6.31 -11.62
N VAL A 111 30.36 5.68 -11.98
CA VAL A 111 29.07 6.37 -12.07
C VAL A 111 28.47 6.56 -10.68
N ASP A 112 28.02 7.77 -10.39
CA ASP A 112 27.31 8.08 -9.15
C ASP A 112 26.02 7.24 -9.05
N PRO A 113 25.77 6.55 -7.93
CA PRO A 113 24.54 5.78 -7.73
C PRO A 113 23.27 6.58 -7.95
N SER A 114 23.31 7.88 -7.74
CA SER A 114 22.17 8.76 -7.94
C SER A 114 21.91 9.12 -9.42
N GLU A 115 22.85 8.84 -10.33
CA GLU A 115 22.81 9.17 -11.76
C GLU A 115 22.82 7.94 -12.67
N ILE A 116 22.51 6.78 -12.12
CA ILE A 116 22.59 5.49 -12.82
C ILE A 116 21.71 5.45 -14.06
N ALA A 117 20.52 6.03 -13.99
CA ALA A 117 19.57 6.02 -15.11
C ALA A 117 20.13 6.69 -16.37
N CYS A 118 20.97 7.73 -16.21
CA CYS A 118 21.56 8.48 -17.32
C CYS A 118 22.84 7.89 -17.91
N HIS A 119 23.60 7.31 -17.03
CA HIS A 119 24.96 6.90 -17.37
C HIS A 119 25.08 5.39 -17.61
N ALA A 120 23.95 4.73 -17.91
CA ALA A 120 23.93 3.28 -18.20
C ALA A 120 24.94 2.87 -19.28
N GLY A 121 25.26 3.76 -20.21
CA GLY A 121 26.26 3.53 -21.24
C GLY A 121 27.71 3.66 -20.76
N LEU A 122 27.96 4.32 -19.63
CA LEU A 122 29.29 4.50 -19.03
C LEU A 122 29.59 3.45 -17.95
N MET A 123 28.58 2.69 -17.54
CA MET A 123 28.73 1.64 -16.54
C MET A 123 29.48 0.41 -17.09
N PRO A 124 30.15 -0.36 -16.23
CA PRO A 124 30.67 -1.68 -16.57
C PRO A 124 29.56 -2.58 -17.14
N PRO A 125 29.89 -3.52 -18.07
CA PRO A 125 28.90 -4.38 -18.72
C PRO A 125 27.91 -5.08 -17.77
N PRO A 126 28.31 -5.63 -16.60
CA PRO A 126 27.37 -6.24 -15.65
C PRO A 126 26.33 -5.25 -15.12
N ALA A 127 26.75 -4.03 -14.73
CA ALA A 127 25.85 -2.99 -14.21
C ALA A 127 24.89 -2.49 -15.30
N ALA A 128 25.40 -2.21 -16.50
CA ALA A 128 24.57 -1.81 -17.63
C ALA A 128 23.57 -2.90 -18.01
N GLN A 129 23.96 -4.18 -17.95
CA GLN A 129 23.07 -5.30 -18.19
C GLN A 129 21.97 -5.41 -17.12
N LEU A 130 22.33 -5.24 -15.84
CA LEU A 130 21.39 -5.28 -14.71
C LEU A 130 20.30 -4.23 -14.91
N VAL A 131 20.68 -2.96 -15.11
CA VAL A 131 19.74 -1.85 -15.28
C VAL A 131 18.85 -2.02 -16.51
N ARG A 132 19.41 -2.49 -17.65
CA ARG A 132 18.62 -2.69 -18.89
C ARG A 132 17.65 -3.85 -18.83
N ARG A 133 17.95 -4.91 -18.08
CA ARG A 133 17.11 -6.11 -17.98
C ARG A 133 16.07 -6.03 -16.85
N SER A 134 16.31 -5.19 -15.88
CA SER A 134 15.40 -5.03 -14.75
C SER A 134 14.34 -3.98 -15.07
N THR A 135 13.10 -4.41 -15.09
CA THR A 135 11.92 -3.51 -15.26
C THR A 135 11.51 -2.87 -13.94
N ILE A 136 11.96 -3.44 -12.82
CA ILE A 136 11.60 -3.05 -11.45
C ILE A 136 12.89 -2.81 -10.67
N GLY A 137 12.97 -1.69 -9.98
CA GLY A 137 14.08 -1.37 -9.10
C GLY A 137 13.59 -0.81 -7.78
N PHE A 138 14.27 -1.17 -6.71
CA PHE A 138 14.04 -0.64 -5.38
C PHE A 138 15.23 0.21 -4.95
N ALA A 139 15.03 1.13 -4.03
CA ALA A 139 16.09 1.91 -3.42
C ALA A 139 16.01 1.78 -1.90
N THR A 140 17.16 1.69 -1.23
CA THR A 140 17.22 1.76 0.24
C THR A 140 16.71 3.13 0.71
N MET A 141 15.88 3.16 1.75
CA MET A 141 15.27 4.40 2.24
C MET A 141 16.10 5.09 3.33
N GLN A 142 17.07 4.39 3.90
CA GLN A 142 17.94 4.90 4.97
C GLN A 142 19.33 4.29 4.87
N ASP A 143 20.29 4.95 5.50
CA ASP A 143 21.64 4.39 5.68
C ASP A 143 21.57 3.20 6.61
N ILE A 144 22.41 2.20 6.36
CA ILE A 144 22.59 1.04 7.25
C ILE A 144 24.05 0.62 7.31
N GLU A 145 24.48 0.23 8.50
CA GLU A 145 25.78 -0.40 8.73
C GLU A 145 25.57 -1.89 9.02
N LEU A 146 26.26 -2.75 8.26
CA LEU A 146 26.08 -4.20 8.31
C LEU A 146 27.17 -4.86 9.15
N PHE A 147 26.79 -5.86 9.95
CA PHE A 147 27.69 -6.61 10.82
C PHE A 147 27.51 -8.11 10.60
N GLN A 148 28.63 -8.88 10.59
CA GLN A 148 28.58 -10.32 10.39
C GLN A 148 27.76 -11.04 11.47
N GLU A 149 27.86 -10.59 12.71
CA GLU A 149 27.12 -11.19 13.84
C GLU A 149 25.60 -11.06 13.69
N GLN A 150 25.12 -10.08 12.93
CA GLN A 150 23.70 -9.87 12.65
C GLN A 150 23.19 -10.65 11.44
N ASN A 151 24.05 -11.33 10.68
CA ASN A 151 23.61 -12.15 9.55
C ASN A 151 22.66 -13.27 9.99
N GLU A 152 22.98 -13.92 11.12
CA GLU A 152 22.19 -15.00 11.68
C GLU A 152 22.38 -15.03 13.19
N MET A 153 21.30 -14.77 13.91
CA MET A 153 21.26 -14.77 15.36
C MET A 153 20.33 -15.88 15.83
N LEU A 154 20.84 -16.72 16.73
CA LEU A 154 20.09 -17.85 17.26
C LEU A 154 19.30 -17.43 18.49
N PHE A 155 18.07 -17.91 18.59
CA PHE A 155 17.29 -17.78 19.81
C PHE A 155 17.84 -18.68 20.91
N TYR A 156 17.78 -18.20 22.15
CA TYR A 156 18.19 -18.96 23.32
C TYR A 156 17.01 -19.73 23.87
N THR A 157 17.15 -21.07 23.96
CA THR A 157 16.06 -21.99 24.30
C THR A 157 15.97 -22.31 25.79
N TRP A 158 16.90 -21.80 26.62
CA TRP A 158 17.02 -22.10 28.03
C TRP A 158 17.18 -23.61 28.33
N GLY A 159 17.70 -24.34 27.34
CA GLY A 159 17.92 -25.79 27.45
C GLY A 159 16.71 -26.66 27.07
N ASP A 160 15.63 -26.04 26.57
CA ASP A 160 14.46 -26.78 26.09
C ASP A 160 14.69 -27.25 24.64
N SER A 161 14.36 -28.50 24.36
CA SER A 161 14.47 -29.11 23.04
C SER A 161 13.27 -28.85 22.12
N ASP A 162 12.13 -28.43 22.71
CA ASP A 162 10.89 -28.13 21.98
C ASP A 162 10.35 -26.76 22.42
N CYS A 163 11.15 -25.72 22.15
CA CYS A 163 10.87 -24.34 22.53
C CYS A 163 10.23 -23.57 21.39
N CYS A 164 9.17 -22.83 21.69
CA CYS A 164 8.50 -21.92 20.75
C CYS A 164 8.33 -20.53 21.37
N LEU A 165 8.48 -19.48 20.56
CA LEU A 165 8.03 -18.16 20.91
C LEU A 165 6.51 -18.11 20.72
N ALA A 166 5.78 -17.74 21.75
CA ALA A 166 4.32 -17.75 21.71
C ALA A 166 3.77 -16.72 20.72
N ASN A 167 2.57 -16.97 20.21
CA ASN A 167 1.78 -15.95 19.52
C ASN A 167 1.62 -14.72 20.45
N GLY A 168 1.80 -13.52 19.92
CA GLY A 168 1.70 -12.28 20.68
C GLY A 168 2.91 -11.98 21.59
N ALA A 169 4.01 -12.71 21.48
CA ALA A 169 5.23 -12.44 22.24
C ALA A 169 5.81 -11.07 21.89
N THR A 170 6.30 -10.35 22.89
CA THR A 170 6.92 -9.02 22.77
C THR A 170 8.37 -8.99 23.20
N GLU A 171 8.94 -10.14 23.55
CA GLU A 171 10.33 -10.28 23.93
C GLU A 171 10.89 -11.64 23.53
N ALA A 172 12.20 -11.70 23.34
CA ALA A 172 12.96 -12.93 23.15
C ALA A 172 14.39 -12.78 23.67
N THR A 173 15.05 -13.93 23.83
CA THR A 173 16.47 -13.97 24.20
C THR A 173 17.27 -14.58 23.05
N LEU A 174 18.37 -13.92 22.68
CA LEU A 174 19.31 -14.36 21.66
C LEU A 174 20.60 -14.89 22.30
N VAL A 175 21.24 -15.84 21.62
CA VAL A 175 22.53 -16.39 22.02
C VAL A 175 23.64 -15.36 21.74
N ARG A 176 24.62 -15.24 22.62
CA ARG A 176 25.76 -14.31 22.62
C ARG A 176 25.38 -12.90 23.08
N SER A 177 26.45 -12.10 23.33
CA SER A 177 26.32 -10.66 23.54
C SER A 177 26.47 -9.95 22.20
N LEU A 178 25.35 -9.36 21.72
CA LEU A 178 25.25 -8.71 20.41
C LEU A 178 25.40 -7.18 20.60
N ALA A 179 26.64 -6.72 20.70
CA ALA A 179 26.93 -5.33 21.06
C ALA A 179 26.60 -4.33 19.94
N THR A 180 26.51 -4.78 18.68
CA THR A 180 26.17 -3.92 17.53
C THR A 180 24.67 -3.77 17.32
N LEU A 181 23.84 -4.56 18.04
CA LEU A 181 22.41 -4.46 17.96
C LEU A 181 21.90 -3.32 18.84
N ALA A 182 21.05 -2.47 18.29
CA ALA A 182 20.54 -1.26 18.97
C ALA A 182 19.01 -1.16 18.87
N PRO A 183 18.35 -0.45 19.81
CA PRO A 183 16.95 -0.08 19.66
C PRO A 183 16.71 0.67 18.34
N GLY A 184 15.57 0.42 17.70
CA GLY A 184 15.23 0.92 16.36
C GLY A 184 15.67 -0.01 15.21
N ALA A 185 16.61 -0.93 15.45
CA ALA A 185 16.95 -1.95 14.44
C ALA A 185 15.76 -2.86 14.16
N VAL A 186 15.63 -3.28 12.91
CA VAL A 186 14.61 -4.22 12.47
C VAL A 186 15.22 -5.60 12.34
N LEU A 187 14.56 -6.59 12.90
CA LEU A 187 14.89 -8.00 12.73
C LEU A 187 13.78 -8.70 11.96
N VAL A 188 14.16 -9.70 11.17
CA VAL A 188 13.20 -10.65 10.59
C VAL A 188 13.41 -11.99 11.25
N PHE A 189 12.38 -12.50 11.91
CA PHE A 189 12.32 -13.87 12.39
C PHE A 189 11.88 -14.76 11.24
N GLU A 190 12.59 -15.84 10.98
CA GLU A 190 12.26 -16.76 9.91
C GLU A 190 12.52 -18.22 10.30
N GLU A 191 11.66 -19.10 9.85
CA GLU A 191 11.89 -20.53 9.91
C GLU A 191 12.98 -20.90 8.90
N ALA A 192 14.10 -21.43 9.39
CA ALA A 192 15.27 -21.78 8.59
C ALA A 192 15.27 -23.25 8.17
N ILE A 193 14.65 -24.11 8.95
CA ILE A 193 14.50 -25.55 8.68
C ILE A 193 13.11 -26.01 9.11
N GLY A 194 12.56 -27.01 8.39
CA GLY A 194 11.28 -27.60 8.77
C GLY A 194 11.35 -28.29 10.15
N PRO A 195 10.45 -27.98 11.10
CA PRO A 195 10.53 -28.50 12.48
C PRO A 195 10.40 -30.02 12.53
N LYS A 196 9.69 -30.66 11.61
CA LYS A 196 9.47 -32.11 11.57
C LYS A 196 10.58 -32.88 10.86
N THR A 197 11.17 -32.30 9.82
CA THR A 197 12.14 -32.97 8.95
C THR A 197 13.58 -32.57 9.25
N GLY A 198 13.79 -31.35 9.78
CA GLY A 198 15.11 -30.75 9.97
C GLY A 198 15.78 -30.32 8.66
N SER A 199 15.02 -30.28 7.54
CA SER A 199 15.50 -29.88 6.24
C SER A 199 15.21 -28.41 5.95
N PRO A 200 16.16 -27.63 5.38
CA PRO A 200 15.90 -26.26 4.94
C PRO A 200 14.84 -26.15 3.83
N GLN A 201 14.65 -27.21 3.06
CA GLN A 201 13.69 -27.24 1.94
C GLN A 201 12.24 -27.31 2.44
N ASP A 202 12.04 -27.77 3.67
CA ASP A 202 10.74 -27.93 4.30
C ASP A 202 10.42 -26.79 5.30
N ALA A 203 11.28 -25.76 5.35
CA ALA A 203 11.02 -24.56 6.12
C ALA A 203 9.80 -23.82 5.53
N ASP A 204 8.86 -23.40 6.38
CA ASP A 204 7.68 -22.65 5.91
C ASP A 204 8.04 -21.17 5.70
N PRO A 205 8.06 -20.72 4.44
CA PRO A 205 8.34 -19.33 4.14
C PRO A 205 7.22 -18.35 4.55
N GLN A 206 6.08 -18.81 5.03
CA GLN A 206 5.04 -17.98 5.65
C GLN A 206 5.34 -17.66 7.12
N HIS A 207 6.16 -18.48 7.78
CA HIS A 207 6.64 -18.23 9.13
C HIS A 207 7.81 -17.24 9.16
N ARG A 208 7.56 -16.04 8.57
CA ARG A 208 8.50 -14.91 8.58
C ARG A 208 7.80 -13.67 9.08
N TRP A 209 8.44 -12.98 10.02
CA TRP A 209 7.86 -11.81 10.66
C TRP A 209 8.91 -10.76 10.96
N ALA A 210 8.62 -9.48 10.66
CA ALA A 210 9.51 -8.36 10.95
C ALA A 210 9.12 -7.71 12.28
N VAL A 211 10.11 -7.42 13.12
CA VAL A 211 9.93 -6.70 14.39
C VAL A 211 10.93 -5.55 14.48
N ARG A 212 10.48 -4.40 14.98
CA ARG A 212 11.35 -3.27 15.30
C ARG A 212 11.68 -3.30 16.78
N LEU A 213 12.95 -3.32 17.11
CA LEU A 213 13.40 -3.40 18.49
C LEU A 213 13.13 -2.08 19.24
N THR A 214 12.45 -2.17 20.35
CA THR A 214 12.27 -1.07 21.33
C THR A 214 13.35 -1.11 22.41
N GLY A 215 13.91 -2.29 22.70
CA GLY A 215 14.97 -2.45 23.68
C GLY A 215 15.92 -3.57 23.34
N VAL A 216 17.19 -3.38 23.67
CA VAL A 216 18.26 -4.37 23.56
C VAL A 216 19.05 -4.34 24.86
N GLN A 217 19.13 -5.46 25.53
CA GLN A 217 19.83 -5.59 26.81
C GLN A 217 20.93 -6.65 26.73
N THR A 218 22.18 -6.20 26.76
CA THR A 218 23.39 -7.06 26.76
C THR A 218 24.09 -7.08 28.11
N ILE A 219 23.71 -6.17 29.03
CA ILE A 219 24.27 -6.01 30.35
C ILE A 219 23.17 -6.02 31.42
N ASP A 220 23.51 -6.48 32.63
CA ASP A 220 22.63 -6.43 33.79
C ASP A 220 22.60 -5.03 34.45
N HIS A 221 21.79 -4.83 35.47
CA HIS A 221 21.66 -3.58 36.22
C HIS A 221 22.95 -3.16 36.97
N LEU A 222 23.96 -4.05 37.05
CA LEU A 222 25.28 -3.77 37.63
C LEU A 222 26.35 -3.49 36.58
N GLY A 223 25.97 -3.42 35.29
CA GLY A 223 26.90 -3.18 34.17
C GLY A 223 27.74 -4.41 33.76
N ARG A 224 27.36 -5.60 34.21
CA ARG A 224 28.04 -6.86 33.82
C ARG A 224 27.35 -7.48 32.62
N PRO A 225 28.08 -8.23 31.76
CA PRO A 225 27.46 -8.97 30.66
C PRO A 225 26.29 -9.85 31.13
N LEU A 226 25.20 -9.84 30.39
CA LEU A 226 24.04 -10.69 30.69
C LEU A 226 24.38 -12.14 30.36
N VAL A 227 24.26 -13.00 31.34
CA VAL A 227 24.59 -14.43 31.23
C VAL A 227 23.50 -15.29 31.83
N ASP A 228 23.31 -16.48 31.27
CA ASP A 228 22.52 -17.51 31.94
C ASP A 228 23.26 -17.96 33.20
N PRO A 229 22.66 -17.83 34.40
CA PRO A 229 23.32 -18.15 35.66
C PRO A 229 23.64 -19.65 35.82
N LEU A 230 23.00 -20.54 35.04
CA LEU A 230 23.18 -21.99 35.16
C LEU A 230 24.42 -22.50 34.40
N ASN A 231 24.70 -21.94 33.23
CA ASN A 231 25.75 -22.41 32.34
C ASN A 231 26.78 -21.37 31.94
N GLY A 232 26.56 -20.08 32.31
CA GLY A 232 27.46 -18.96 31.95
C GLY A 232 27.39 -18.53 30.50
N GLN A 233 26.39 -18.97 29.72
CA GLN A 233 26.22 -18.58 28.35
C GLN A 233 25.87 -17.08 28.28
N LEU A 234 26.62 -16.32 27.46
CA LEU A 234 26.31 -14.92 27.15
C LEU A 234 24.99 -14.86 26.33
N ILE A 235 24.10 -13.97 26.73
CA ILE A 235 22.79 -13.78 26.10
C ILE A 235 22.49 -12.31 25.88
N THR A 236 21.60 -12.02 24.92
CA THR A 236 21.05 -10.70 24.67
C THR A 236 19.53 -10.79 24.75
N ARG A 237 18.91 -9.97 25.59
CA ARG A 237 17.45 -9.84 25.64
C ARG A 237 17.01 -8.73 24.70
N ILE A 238 16.03 -9.02 23.86
CA ILE A 238 15.43 -8.07 22.93
C ILE A 238 13.94 -7.92 23.21
N THR A 239 13.43 -6.71 23.01
CA THR A 239 12.01 -6.39 23.18
C THR A 239 11.52 -5.58 22.00
N TRP A 240 10.23 -5.69 21.68
CA TRP A 240 9.54 -4.93 20.64
C TRP A 240 8.12 -4.57 21.07
N ALA A 241 7.45 -3.71 20.31
CA ALA A 241 6.11 -3.26 20.60
C ALA A 241 5.06 -4.38 20.35
N ALA A 242 3.91 -4.27 21.01
CA ALA A 242 2.82 -5.24 20.85
C ALA A 242 2.28 -5.30 19.41
N GLU A 243 2.37 -4.19 18.68
CA GLU A 243 1.96 -4.08 17.28
C GLU A 243 2.87 -4.87 16.33
N ASP A 244 4.11 -5.15 16.74
CA ASP A 244 5.07 -6.01 16.04
C ASP A 244 5.07 -7.45 16.54
N ALA A 245 4.18 -7.80 17.48
CA ALA A 245 4.11 -9.16 18.01
C ALA A 245 3.74 -10.16 16.90
N PRO A 246 4.45 -11.30 16.77
CA PRO A 246 4.12 -12.30 15.76
C PRO A 246 2.69 -12.82 15.95
N PRO A 247 1.87 -12.90 14.86
CA PRO A 247 0.49 -13.40 14.94
C PRO A 247 0.41 -14.94 14.95
N PHE A 248 1.53 -15.62 14.97
CA PHE A 248 1.67 -17.07 15.01
C PHE A 248 2.82 -17.48 15.92
N PRO A 249 2.82 -18.71 16.46
CA PRO A 249 3.94 -19.20 17.25
C PRO A 249 5.16 -19.44 16.36
N ILE A 250 6.35 -19.01 16.82
CA ILE A 250 7.61 -19.23 16.13
C ILE A 250 8.33 -20.39 16.79
N CYS A 251 8.48 -21.50 16.08
CA CYS A 251 9.21 -22.67 16.57
C CYS A 251 10.70 -22.38 16.60
N ILE A 252 11.34 -22.38 17.76
CA ILE A 252 12.77 -22.10 17.95
C ILE A 252 13.59 -23.39 17.90
N SER A 253 13.14 -24.42 18.65
CA SER A 253 13.71 -25.77 18.65
C SER A 253 12.61 -26.80 18.52
N ALA A 254 12.92 -27.93 17.92
CA ALA A 254 12.01 -29.05 17.77
C ALA A 254 12.76 -30.39 17.69
N THR A 255 12.08 -31.46 18.02
CA THR A 255 12.55 -32.81 17.79
C THR A 255 11.95 -33.34 16.47
N THR A 256 12.79 -33.74 15.53
CA THR A 256 12.32 -34.27 14.23
C THR A 256 11.49 -35.54 14.40
N ASP A 257 10.62 -35.83 13.46
CA ASP A 257 9.79 -37.03 13.45
C ASP A 257 10.63 -38.33 13.52
N ALA A 258 10.04 -39.43 13.96
CA ALA A 258 10.67 -40.73 14.03
C ALA A 258 11.21 -41.20 12.66
N THR A 259 10.56 -40.84 11.55
CA THR A 259 10.99 -41.11 10.17
C THR A 259 12.25 -40.34 9.80
N HIS A 260 12.55 -39.25 10.48
CA HIS A 260 13.72 -38.38 10.27
C HIS A 260 14.74 -38.50 11.44
N GLY A 261 14.65 -39.56 12.23
CA GLY A 261 15.65 -39.97 13.22
C GLY A 261 15.49 -39.33 14.60
N SER A 262 14.37 -38.69 14.92
CA SER A 262 14.06 -38.07 16.24
C SER A 262 15.22 -37.25 16.80
N GLN A 263 15.80 -36.38 15.98
CA GLN A 263 16.94 -35.53 16.33
C GLN A 263 16.48 -34.18 16.85
N ALA A 264 17.01 -33.75 17.98
CA ALA A 264 16.80 -32.40 18.48
C ALA A 264 17.49 -31.38 17.56
N ARG A 265 16.76 -30.35 17.16
CA ARG A 265 17.20 -29.22 16.34
C ARG A 265 17.02 -27.93 17.13
N THR A 266 18.08 -27.15 17.29
CA THR A 266 18.08 -25.92 18.11
C THR A 266 18.00 -24.63 17.35
N ALA A 267 17.92 -24.67 16.01
CA ALA A 267 17.88 -23.51 15.13
C ALA A 267 16.80 -23.71 14.04
N VAL A 268 15.60 -24.07 14.48
CA VAL A 268 14.44 -24.21 13.58
C VAL A 268 14.09 -22.84 13.01
N SER A 269 13.96 -21.84 13.87
CA SER A 269 13.84 -20.44 13.46
C SER A 269 15.03 -19.63 13.94
N VAL A 270 15.38 -18.60 13.17
CA VAL A 270 16.49 -17.69 13.45
C VAL A 270 16.03 -16.22 13.32
N ALA A 271 16.77 -15.33 13.96
CA ALA A 271 16.60 -13.89 13.77
C ALA A 271 17.64 -13.38 12.78
N ARG A 272 17.20 -12.67 11.76
CA ARG A 272 18.05 -11.97 10.77
C ARG A 272 18.08 -10.50 11.10
N GLY A 273 19.26 -9.95 11.31
CA GLY A 273 19.52 -8.51 11.30
C GLY A 273 19.98 -8.03 9.92
N ASN A 274 20.73 -6.93 9.87
CA ASN A 274 21.11 -6.30 8.62
C ASN A 274 19.91 -6.07 7.68
N ILE A 275 18.80 -5.62 8.25
CA ILE A 275 17.53 -5.37 7.57
C ILE A 275 17.39 -3.87 7.29
N VAL A 276 17.16 -3.52 6.04
CA VAL A 276 16.95 -2.14 5.61
C VAL A 276 15.59 -1.99 4.92
N ALA A 277 14.94 -0.85 5.16
CA ALA A 277 13.75 -0.45 4.42
C ALA A 277 14.10 -0.11 2.97
N ALA A 278 13.34 -0.61 2.02
CA ALA A 278 13.48 -0.26 0.61
C ALA A 278 12.11 -0.03 -0.02
N ASP A 279 12.04 0.88 -0.98
CA ASP A 279 10.83 1.21 -1.72
C ASP A 279 11.05 1.20 -3.24
N HIS A 280 9.97 0.95 -3.97
CA HIS A 280 9.96 0.85 -5.43
C HIS A 280 10.12 2.23 -6.08
N GLY A 281 11.05 2.33 -7.02
CA GLY A 281 11.26 3.51 -7.86
C GLY A 281 12.75 3.87 -8.00
N ILE A 282 13.12 4.33 -9.18
CA ILE A 282 14.50 4.69 -9.54
C ILE A 282 14.56 6.17 -9.90
N TRP A 283 15.49 6.91 -9.28
CA TRP A 283 15.76 8.29 -9.63
C TRP A 283 16.24 8.41 -11.07
N GLN A 284 15.58 9.30 -11.82
CA GLN A 284 16.03 9.73 -13.12
C GLN A 284 17.03 10.87 -13.00
N CYS A 285 17.66 11.19 -14.11
CA CYS A 285 18.55 12.33 -14.19
C CYS A 285 17.81 13.65 -14.15
N TRP A 286 18.59 14.70 -13.99
CA TRP A 286 18.07 16.02 -14.29
C TRP A 286 17.64 16.05 -15.75
N GLU A 287 16.41 16.38 -15.97
CA GLU A 287 15.76 16.57 -17.26
C GLU A 287 15.53 18.06 -17.47
N GLU A 288 16.03 18.58 -18.58
CA GLU A 288 15.76 19.94 -18.96
C GLU A 288 14.31 20.04 -19.44
N LEU A 289 13.55 20.92 -18.78
CA LEU A 289 12.15 21.18 -19.11
C LEU A 289 11.99 22.29 -20.17
N GLY A 290 13.09 22.93 -20.52
CA GLY A 290 13.16 24.03 -21.48
C GLY A 290 12.87 25.39 -20.87
N GLU A 291 13.04 26.40 -21.71
CA GLU A 291 12.87 27.81 -21.40
C GLU A 291 11.40 28.23 -21.38
N VAL A 292 11.04 29.11 -20.46
CA VAL A 292 9.70 29.73 -20.42
C VAL A 292 9.53 30.62 -21.64
N PRO A 293 8.57 30.33 -22.53
CA PRO A 293 8.39 31.05 -23.76
C PRO A 293 7.93 32.50 -23.53
N GLU A 294 8.13 33.38 -24.52
CA GLU A 294 7.54 34.71 -24.50
C GLU A 294 6.01 34.66 -24.43
N ALA A 295 5.43 35.60 -23.71
CA ALA A 295 3.98 35.74 -23.67
C ALA A 295 3.45 36.03 -25.11
N PRO A 296 2.31 35.45 -25.49
CA PRO A 296 1.70 35.77 -26.77
C PRO A 296 1.40 37.27 -26.81
N PRO A 297 1.52 37.90 -28.00
CA PRO A 297 1.22 39.33 -28.14
C PRO A 297 -0.22 39.61 -27.72
N GLU A 298 -0.44 40.77 -27.09
CA GLU A 298 -1.80 41.18 -26.72
C GLU A 298 -2.70 41.18 -27.96
N PRO A 299 -3.87 40.52 -27.88
CA PRO A 299 -4.80 40.58 -28.98
C PRO A 299 -5.20 42.03 -29.20
N ASN A 300 -4.97 42.56 -30.42
CA ASN A 300 -5.31 43.91 -30.76
C ASN A 300 -6.85 44.05 -30.86
N LEU A 301 -7.51 44.24 -29.72
CA LEU A 301 -8.96 44.37 -29.61
C LEU A 301 -9.49 45.71 -30.16
N ALA A 302 -8.58 46.63 -30.63
CA ALA A 302 -8.94 47.93 -31.07
C ALA A 302 -9.63 47.97 -32.45
N ALA A 303 -9.71 46.84 -33.19
CA ALA A 303 -10.12 46.87 -34.58
C ALA A 303 -11.56 46.40 -34.88
N SER A 304 -12.37 45.89 -33.93
CA SER A 304 -13.64 45.28 -34.35
C SER A 304 -14.85 45.32 -33.41
N CYS A 305 -14.82 46.00 -32.25
CA CYS A 305 -16.03 46.11 -31.43
C CYS A 305 -16.15 47.49 -30.77
N GLU A 306 -17.26 48.18 -31.01
CA GLU A 306 -17.68 49.42 -30.30
C GLU A 306 -18.07 49.16 -28.81
N CYS A 307 -17.96 47.97 -28.34
CA CYS A 307 -18.13 47.65 -26.91
C CYS A 307 -16.86 48.04 -26.14
N LYS A 308 -16.89 49.18 -25.49
CA LYS A 308 -15.91 49.57 -24.46
C LYS A 308 -15.97 48.58 -23.32
N VAL A 309 -15.14 47.55 -23.37
CA VAL A 309 -14.85 46.72 -22.19
C VAL A 309 -14.05 47.61 -21.22
N GLN A 310 -14.75 48.24 -20.27
CA GLN A 310 -14.09 48.88 -19.13
C GLN A 310 -13.58 47.77 -18.17
N GLY A 311 -12.43 47.24 -18.46
CA GLY A 311 -11.67 46.34 -17.60
C GLY A 311 -10.28 46.21 -18.17
N THR A 312 -9.28 46.47 -17.40
CA THR A 312 -7.90 46.09 -17.71
C THR A 312 -7.87 44.59 -17.87
N LEU A 313 -7.78 44.08 -19.11
CA LEU A 313 -7.47 42.71 -19.37
C LEU A 313 -6.12 42.42 -18.72
N ALA A 314 -6.03 41.36 -17.91
CA ALA A 314 -4.75 40.91 -17.42
C ALA A 314 -3.81 40.66 -18.62
N PRO A 315 -2.52 41.06 -18.54
CA PRO A 315 -1.60 40.83 -19.62
C PRO A 315 -1.55 39.34 -19.97
N PRO A 316 -1.42 38.99 -21.26
CA PRO A 316 -1.28 37.61 -21.69
C PRO A 316 -0.05 37.00 -21.01
N ARG A 317 -0.18 35.78 -20.50
CA ARG A 317 0.89 35.06 -19.79
C ARG A 317 1.47 33.99 -20.69
N PRO A 318 2.75 33.64 -20.56
CA PRO A 318 3.35 32.55 -21.27
C PRO A 318 2.62 31.24 -20.94
N ARG A 319 2.40 30.40 -21.95
CA ARG A 319 1.91 29.04 -21.76
C ARG A 319 3.09 28.12 -21.55
N TYR A 320 3.47 27.91 -20.30
CA TYR A 320 4.53 26.99 -19.94
C TYR A 320 3.95 25.86 -19.09
N PHE A 321 3.93 24.66 -19.68
CA PHE A 321 3.35 23.46 -19.09
C PHE A 321 4.17 22.25 -19.55
N PRO A 322 5.42 22.14 -19.06
CA PRO A 322 6.34 21.13 -19.52
C PRO A 322 5.92 19.73 -19.11
N GLN A 323 6.17 18.78 -20.01
CA GLN A 323 5.91 17.37 -19.86
C GLN A 323 7.19 16.66 -19.41
N LEU A 324 7.07 15.71 -18.46
CA LEU A 324 8.16 14.82 -18.08
C LEU A 324 8.29 13.66 -19.07
N SER A 325 9.52 13.30 -19.44
CA SER A 325 9.81 12.26 -20.43
C SER A 325 9.57 10.84 -19.94
N HIS A 326 9.63 10.62 -18.63
CA HIS A 326 9.52 9.29 -18.03
C HIS A 326 8.30 9.18 -17.11
N SER A 327 7.63 8.04 -17.18
CA SER A 327 6.44 7.74 -16.39
C SER A 327 6.40 6.28 -15.95
N PRO A 328 5.63 5.93 -14.90
CA PRO A 328 4.90 6.80 -13.98
C PRO A 328 5.82 7.41 -12.91
N VAL A 329 5.54 8.66 -12.50
CA VAL A 329 6.26 9.30 -11.38
C VAL A 329 5.89 8.60 -10.08
N THR A 330 6.89 8.38 -9.22
CA THR A 330 6.72 7.70 -7.93
C THR A 330 6.00 8.61 -6.93
N PHE A 331 4.97 8.08 -6.30
CA PHE A 331 4.35 8.61 -5.09
C PHE A 331 4.72 7.73 -3.91
N ALA A 332 5.48 8.25 -2.97
CA ALA A 332 5.99 7.50 -1.83
C ALA A 332 5.46 8.04 -0.50
N TRP A 333 5.15 7.13 0.41
CA TRP A 333 4.93 7.49 1.80
C TRP A 333 6.25 7.90 2.44
N PRO A 334 6.30 8.93 3.28
CA PRO A 334 7.51 9.25 4.04
C PRO A 334 7.91 8.06 4.92
N LEU A 335 9.22 7.88 5.12
CA LEU A 335 9.73 6.90 6.07
C LEU A 335 9.57 7.45 7.48
N ASP A 336 8.83 6.73 8.30
CA ASP A 336 8.77 6.99 9.74
C ASP A 336 9.48 5.85 10.48
N ALA A 337 10.59 6.19 11.11
CA ALA A 337 11.40 5.23 11.86
C ALA A 337 10.76 4.82 13.21
N THR A 338 9.68 5.45 13.62
CA THR A 338 8.95 5.14 14.87
C THR A 338 7.82 4.15 14.64
N VAL A 339 7.37 3.98 13.40
CA VAL A 339 6.29 3.04 13.03
C VAL A 339 6.77 1.60 13.23
N PRO A 340 5.93 0.72 13.81
CA PRO A 340 6.20 -0.70 13.91
C PRO A 340 6.57 -1.32 12.56
N ALA A 341 7.47 -2.33 12.58
CA ALA A 341 7.96 -2.95 11.35
C ALA A 341 6.85 -3.63 10.53
N ALA A 342 5.85 -4.20 11.20
CA ALA A 342 4.69 -4.82 10.56
C ALA A 342 3.81 -3.80 9.81
N GLN A 343 3.65 -2.60 10.36
CA GLN A 343 2.86 -1.53 9.74
C GLN A 343 3.58 -0.83 8.57
N PHE A 344 4.91 -0.93 8.52
CA PHE A 344 5.69 -0.31 7.44
C PHE A 344 5.27 -0.81 6.06
N LEU A 345 4.96 -2.10 5.90
CA LEU A 345 4.58 -2.71 4.62
C LEU A 345 3.16 -2.34 4.18
N ALA A 346 2.30 -1.95 5.11
CA ALA A 346 0.93 -1.53 4.86
C ALA A 346 0.69 -0.19 5.57
N PRO A 347 1.27 0.92 5.07
CA PRO A 347 1.10 2.21 5.71
C PRO A 347 -0.37 2.61 5.72
N LEU A 348 -0.89 2.81 6.91
CA LEU A 348 -2.24 3.34 7.09
C LEU A 348 -2.16 4.87 7.00
N PRO A 349 -3.01 5.52 6.20
CA PRO A 349 -3.11 6.97 6.23
C PRO A 349 -3.67 7.41 7.58
N THR A 350 -2.78 7.88 8.44
CA THR A 350 -3.16 8.51 9.71
C THR A 350 -3.29 10.02 9.50
N GLY A 351 -4.47 10.55 9.77
CA GLY A 351 -4.73 11.98 9.59
C GLY A 351 -4.64 12.44 8.13
N ASN A 352 -3.76 13.42 7.86
CA ASN A 352 -3.52 13.96 6.51
C ASN A 352 -2.31 13.32 5.81
N ALA A 353 -1.70 12.27 6.38
CA ALA A 353 -0.57 11.59 5.77
C ALA A 353 -0.99 10.92 4.46
N ARG A 354 -0.16 11.04 3.45
CA ARG A 354 -0.40 10.51 2.09
C ARG A 354 0.91 10.30 1.35
N PRO A 355 0.89 9.54 0.26
CA PRO A 355 2.03 9.45 -0.64
C PRO A 355 2.33 10.82 -1.25
N LEU A 356 3.60 11.20 -1.28
CA LEU A 356 4.08 12.45 -1.85
C LEU A 356 4.83 12.18 -3.15
N PRO A 357 4.68 13.03 -4.18
CA PRO A 357 5.43 12.89 -5.41
C PRO A 357 6.92 13.04 -5.17
N GLN A 358 7.69 12.12 -5.69
CA GLN A 358 9.15 12.11 -5.56
C GLN A 358 9.77 12.87 -6.74
N ILE A 359 9.71 14.18 -6.69
CA ILE A 359 10.20 15.10 -7.72
C ILE A 359 10.80 16.34 -7.09
N THR A 360 11.88 16.84 -7.68
CA THR A 360 12.50 18.15 -7.40
C THR A 360 12.48 18.94 -8.69
N VAL A 361 12.04 20.19 -8.63
CA VAL A 361 12.03 21.13 -9.76
C VAL A 361 12.89 22.31 -9.37
N GLU A 362 13.80 22.71 -10.26
CA GLU A 362 14.72 23.84 -10.06
C GLU A 362 14.75 24.76 -11.27
N ASP A 363 14.98 26.05 -11.03
CA ASP A 363 15.24 27.03 -12.07
C ASP A 363 16.76 27.15 -12.35
N ASP A 364 17.13 27.90 -13.37
CA ASP A 364 18.51 28.17 -13.80
C ASP A 364 19.36 28.92 -12.76
N GLN A 365 18.73 29.53 -11.76
CA GLN A 365 19.38 30.17 -10.62
C GLN A 365 19.59 29.22 -9.44
N GLY A 366 19.14 27.98 -9.53
CA GLY A 366 19.24 26.96 -8.49
C GLY A 366 18.19 27.08 -7.41
N HIS A 367 17.11 27.84 -7.62
CA HIS A 367 16.00 27.87 -6.67
C HIS A 367 15.11 26.64 -6.85
N THR A 368 14.79 25.98 -5.74
CA THR A 368 13.86 24.86 -5.73
C THR A 368 12.41 25.33 -5.71
N TRP A 369 11.58 24.73 -6.54
CA TRP A 369 10.12 24.95 -6.60
C TRP A 369 9.41 23.80 -5.89
N SER A 370 8.68 24.13 -4.82
CA SER A 370 7.99 23.13 -4.01
C SER A 370 6.77 22.56 -4.74
N VAL A 371 6.66 21.23 -4.80
CA VAL A 371 5.52 20.58 -5.42
C VAL A 371 4.39 20.42 -4.39
N LEU A 372 3.24 21.02 -4.68
CA LEU A 372 2.05 21.00 -3.84
C LEU A 372 0.93 20.21 -4.51
N ASP A 373 -0.16 19.95 -3.77
CA ASP A 373 -1.37 19.36 -4.33
C ASP A 373 -2.28 20.39 -4.98
N ASP A 374 -2.27 21.61 -4.45
CA ASP A 374 -3.00 22.75 -5.01
C ASP A 374 -2.27 24.06 -4.67
N LEU A 375 -2.59 25.10 -5.38
CA LEU A 375 -1.98 26.42 -5.23
C LEU A 375 -2.89 27.41 -4.47
N LEU A 376 -4.08 27.01 -4.04
CA LEU A 376 -5.09 27.91 -3.49
C LEU A 376 -4.67 28.63 -2.21
N SER A 377 -3.78 28.00 -1.42
CA SER A 377 -3.23 28.58 -0.19
C SER A 377 -1.89 29.28 -0.39
N SER A 378 -1.38 29.35 -1.62
CA SER A 378 -0.09 29.95 -1.93
C SER A 378 -0.24 31.42 -2.27
N ASP A 379 0.71 32.25 -1.84
CA ASP A 379 0.80 33.66 -2.23
C ASP A 379 1.54 33.84 -3.58
N ASP A 380 1.52 35.05 -4.10
CA ASP A 380 2.05 35.41 -5.41
C ASP A 380 3.58 35.31 -5.54
N SER A 381 4.30 35.24 -4.42
CA SER A 381 5.75 35.19 -4.32
C SER A 381 6.32 33.80 -4.07
N GLN A 382 5.47 32.83 -3.70
CA GLN A 382 5.91 31.47 -3.38
C GLN A 382 6.28 30.70 -4.67
N ARG A 383 7.49 30.11 -4.67
CA ARG A 383 7.94 29.18 -5.72
C ARG A 383 7.34 27.83 -5.54
N VAL A 384 6.18 27.65 -6.15
CA VAL A 384 5.38 26.41 -6.04
C VAL A 384 4.89 25.95 -7.41
N CYS A 385 4.74 24.65 -7.55
CA CYS A 385 4.17 24.01 -8.72
C CYS A 385 3.30 22.82 -8.36
N LEU A 386 2.54 22.32 -9.32
CA LEU A 386 1.74 21.11 -9.23
C LEU A 386 2.27 20.06 -10.18
N LEU A 387 2.10 18.80 -9.83
CA LEU A 387 2.25 17.68 -10.74
C LEU A 387 0.86 17.22 -11.19
N GLU A 388 0.56 17.32 -12.48
CA GLU A 388 -0.69 16.85 -13.09
C GLU A 388 -0.41 15.63 -13.95
N ILE A 389 -1.12 14.51 -13.69
CA ILE A 389 -0.87 13.21 -14.31
C ILE A 389 -2.05 12.81 -15.17
N GLU A 390 -1.77 12.44 -16.43
CA GLU A 390 -2.74 11.90 -17.36
C GLU A 390 -2.97 10.40 -17.18
N ARG A 391 -3.96 9.88 -17.93
CA ARG A 391 -4.40 8.48 -17.85
C ARG A 391 -3.30 7.47 -18.17
N ASP A 392 -2.40 7.82 -19.09
CA ASP A 392 -1.27 6.98 -19.53
C ASP A 392 -0.05 7.06 -18.58
N GLY A 393 -0.17 7.83 -17.49
CA GLY A 393 0.90 8.07 -16.53
C GLY A 393 1.79 9.26 -16.89
N THR A 394 1.61 9.88 -18.04
CA THR A 394 2.36 11.08 -18.44
C THR A 394 2.12 12.19 -17.44
N ALA A 395 3.19 12.80 -16.95
CA ALA A 395 3.15 13.85 -15.95
C ALA A 395 3.55 15.22 -16.51
N PHE A 396 2.85 16.25 -16.07
CA PHE A 396 3.08 17.64 -16.45
C PHE A 396 3.33 18.49 -15.21
N VAL A 397 4.26 19.44 -15.31
CA VAL A 397 4.51 20.41 -14.25
C VAL A 397 3.74 21.68 -14.54
N ARG A 398 2.86 22.07 -13.61
CA ARG A 398 2.07 23.28 -13.68
C ARG A 398 2.53 24.27 -12.63
N PHE A 399 2.96 25.43 -13.05
CA PHE A 399 3.42 26.53 -12.20
C PHE A 399 2.28 27.44 -11.74
N GLY A 400 2.58 28.30 -10.76
CA GLY A 400 1.71 29.35 -10.30
C GLY A 400 1.38 30.38 -11.39
N ASP A 401 0.36 31.16 -11.16
CA ASP A 401 -0.15 32.16 -12.12
C ASP A 401 0.15 33.62 -11.67
N GLY A 402 0.95 33.81 -10.61
CA GLY A 402 1.27 35.10 -10.02
C GLY A 402 0.15 35.72 -9.18
N GLN A 403 -0.92 34.93 -8.92
CA GLN A 403 -1.90 35.18 -7.87
C GLN A 403 -1.87 34.06 -6.86
N TYR A 404 -1.81 32.80 -7.34
CA TYR A 404 -1.65 31.58 -6.57
C TYR A 404 -0.35 30.90 -6.93
N GLY A 405 0.70 31.24 -6.21
CA GLY A 405 2.07 30.88 -6.53
C GLY A 405 2.72 31.78 -7.56
N GLN A 406 4.04 31.91 -7.49
CA GLN A 406 4.85 32.72 -8.41
C GLN A 406 4.67 32.20 -9.85
N ALA A 407 4.40 33.12 -10.79
CA ALA A 407 4.45 32.80 -12.20
C ALA A 407 5.92 32.74 -12.65
N PRO A 408 6.30 31.72 -13.47
CA PRO A 408 7.65 31.65 -14.01
C PRO A 408 7.90 32.83 -14.95
N GLU A 409 9.10 33.43 -14.85
CA GLU A 409 9.50 34.56 -15.69
C GLU A 409 9.89 34.06 -17.09
N THR A 410 9.60 34.86 -18.12
CA THR A 410 10.02 34.56 -19.49
C THR A 410 11.55 34.46 -19.57
N GLY A 411 12.05 33.46 -20.27
CA GLY A 411 13.47 33.23 -20.44
C GLY A 411 14.12 32.44 -19.31
N THR A 412 13.38 32.01 -18.28
CA THR A 412 13.89 31.13 -17.23
C THR A 412 13.91 29.68 -17.73
N ASP A 413 15.05 29.02 -17.60
CA ASP A 413 15.17 27.57 -17.84
C ASP A 413 14.85 26.79 -16.59
N PHE A 414 14.06 25.71 -16.76
CA PHE A 414 13.72 24.79 -15.68
C PHE A 414 14.27 23.40 -15.94
N ARG A 415 14.60 22.70 -14.83
CA ARG A 415 14.96 21.30 -14.85
C ARG A 415 14.23 20.53 -13.74
N ALA A 416 13.98 19.26 -13.97
CA ALA A 416 13.37 18.39 -12.98
C ALA A 416 14.20 17.13 -12.77
N ARG A 417 14.19 16.62 -11.54
CA ARG A 417 14.71 15.31 -11.17
C ARG A 417 13.66 14.56 -10.40
N TYR A 418 13.32 13.36 -10.82
CA TYR A 418 12.20 12.62 -10.25
C TYR A 418 12.45 11.11 -10.25
N ARG A 419 11.70 10.38 -9.42
CA ARG A 419 11.71 8.91 -9.39
C ARG A 419 10.65 8.36 -10.31
N VAL A 420 10.97 7.24 -10.94
CA VAL A 420 10.05 6.49 -11.81
C VAL A 420 9.82 5.10 -11.23
N GLY A 421 8.56 4.75 -11.07
CA GLY A 421 8.08 3.50 -10.48
C GLY A 421 6.98 3.76 -9.46
N ASN A 422 5.74 3.38 -9.78
CA ASN A 422 4.56 3.60 -8.94
C ASN A 422 3.57 2.44 -9.09
N GLY A 423 2.58 2.40 -8.22
CA GLY A 423 1.49 1.44 -8.33
C GLY A 423 1.84 0.02 -7.93
N SER A 424 0.95 -0.89 -8.28
CA SER A 424 1.01 -2.31 -7.95
C SER A 424 2.15 -3.08 -8.63
N ALA A 425 2.81 -2.51 -9.64
CA ALA A 425 3.95 -3.13 -10.32
C ALA A 425 5.12 -3.44 -9.37
N GLY A 426 5.27 -2.66 -8.30
CA GLY A 426 6.27 -2.88 -7.27
C GLY A 426 5.92 -3.95 -6.24
N ASN A 427 4.71 -4.51 -6.22
CA ASN A 427 4.31 -5.56 -5.28
C ASN A 427 4.90 -6.92 -5.67
N ILE A 428 6.20 -7.06 -5.51
CA ILE A 428 6.95 -8.29 -5.83
C ILE A 428 6.85 -9.32 -4.70
N GLY A 429 6.97 -10.58 -5.08
CA GLY A 429 7.00 -11.69 -4.13
C GLY A 429 8.22 -11.66 -3.20
N ARG A 430 8.17 -12.48 -2.15
CA ARG A 430 9.33 -12.72 -1.28
C ARG A 430 10.49 -13.33 -2.06
N ASP A 431 11.71 -13.09 -1.59
CA ASP A 431 12.96 -13.62 -2.12
C ASP A 431 13.17 -13.33 -3.64
N THR A 432 12.58 -12.21 -4.12
CA THR A 432 12.69 -11.79 -5.53
C THR A 432 13.90 -10.90 -5.77
N LEU A 433 14.27 -10.04 -4.82
CA LEU A 433 15.46 -9.19 -4.92
C LEU A 433 16.72 -10.05 -4.73
N ALA A 434 17.71 -9.86 -5.60
CA ALA A 434 18.92 -10.68 -5.59
C ALA A 434 20.21 -9.90 -5.90
N HIS A 435 20.11 -8.65 -6.34
CA HIS A 435 21.27 -7.85 -6.71
C HIS A 435 21.25 -6.50 -6.01
N ILE A 436 22.43 -6.05 -5.60
CA ILE A 436 22.69 -4.69 -5.10
C ILE A 436 23.67 -4.00 -6.05
N LEU A 437 23.36 -2.76 -6.40
CA LEU A 437 24.22 -1.94 -7.25
C LEU A 437 25.01 -0.96 -6.37
N THR A 438 26.23 -1.36 -6.01
CA THR A 438 27.11 -0.60 -5.15
C THR A 438 28.58 -0.89 -5.41
N SER A 439 29.46 0.08 -5.20
CA SER A 439 30.90 -0.10 -5.19
C SER A 439 31.43 -0.66 -3.85
N VAL A 440 30.60 -0.68 -2.82
CA VAL A 440 30.97 -1.18 -1.49
C VAL A 440 31.08 -2.70 -1.53
N ALA A 441 32.25 -3.21 -1.18
CA ALA A 441 32.49 -4.65 -1.11
C ALA A 441 31.92 -5.23 0.20
N GLY A 442 31.72 -6.57 0.22
CA GLY A 442 31.35 -7.29 1.44
C GLY A 442 29.93 -7.87 1.43
N VAL A 443 29.00 -7.32 0.65
CA VAL A 443 27.65 -7.90 0.53
C VAL A 443 27.69 -9.18 -0.31
N THR A 444 27.22 -10.29 0.26
CA THR A 444 27.27 -11.63 -0.33
C THR A 444 25.91 -12.19 -0.72
N GLU A 445 24.83 -11.70 -0.09
CA GLU A 445 23.45 -12.10 -0.37
C GLU A 445 22.54 -10.90 -0.22
N VAL A 446 21.56 -10.80 -1.10
CA VAL A 446 20.48 -9.80 -1.05
C VAL A 446 19.17 -10.52 -1.26
N ARG A 447 18.21 -10.31 -0.40
CA ARG A 447 16.84 -10.80 -0.57
C ARG A 447 15.82 -9.98 0.21
N ASN A 448 14.60 -10.01 -0.22
CA ASN A 448 13.47 -9.50 0.54
C ASN A 448 12.74 -10.69 1.19
N PRO A 449 12.95 -10.95 2.49
CA PRO A 449 12.35 -12.10 3.16
C PRO A 449 10.82 -12.05 3.22
N LEU A 450 10.25 -10.85 3.17
CA LEU A 450 8.82 -10.60 3.08
C LEU A 450 8.46 -10.07 1.68
N PRO A 451 7.22 -10.31 1.20
CA PRO A 451 6.79 -9.71 -0.06
C PRO A 451 6.78 -8.18 0.02
N ALA A 452 7.04 -7.51 -1.08
CA ALA A 452 6.80 -6.09 -1.17
C ALA A 452 5.28 -5.82 -1.24
N ALA A 453 4.84 -4.82 -0.51
CA ALA A 453 3.42 -4.46 -0.40
C ALA A 453 3.24 -2.93 -0.36
N GLY A 454 1.98 -2.46 -0.34
CA GLY A 454 1.66 -1.04 -0.26
C GLY A 454 1.68 -0.30 -1.60
N GLY A 455 2.05 -0.98 -2.70
CA GLY A 455 1.90 -0.43 -4.04
C GLY A 455 0.43 -0.43 -4.47
N VAL A 456 -0.11 0.76 -4.73
CA VAL A 456 -1.50 0.97 -5.13
C VAL A 456 -1.53 1.77 -6.43
N ASP A 457 -2.28 1.29 -7.41
CA ASP A 457 -2.41 1.99 -8.68
C ASP A 457 -3.17 3.30 -8.53
N PRO A 458 -2.93 4.29 -9.41
CA PRO A 458 -3.71 5.51 -9.45
C PRO A 458 -5.21 5.22 -9.61
N GLU A 459 -6.02 6.03 -8.94
CA GLU A 459 -7.47 5.92 -9.03
C GLU A 459 -7.96 6.05 -10.46
N THR A 460 -8.84 5.14 -10.86
CA THR A 460 -9.37 5.11 -12.22
C THR A 460 -10.34 6.27 -12.48
N MET A 461 -10.37 6.75 -13.71
CA MET A 461 -11.28 7.84 -14.12
C MET A 461 -12.75 7.50 -13.85
N GLU A 462 -13.13 6.23 -13.98
CA GLU A 462 -14.50 5.78 -13.72
C GLU A 462 -14.83 5.88 -12.23
N HIS A 463 -13.91 5.45 -11.37
CA HIS A 463 -14.08 5.56 -9.93
C HIS A 463 -14.20 7.03 -9.49
N ILE A 464 -13.35 7.92 -10.04
CA ILE A 464 -13.43 9.37 -9.78
C ILE A 464 -14.81 9.93 -10.14
N ARG A 465 -15.36 9.59 -11.34
CA ARG A 465 -16.70 10.03 -11.76
C ARG A 465 -17.81 9.56 -10.81
N GLN A 466 -17.66 8.35 -10.29
CA GLN A 466 -18.63 7.79 -9.37
C GLN A 466 -18.53 8.39 -7.97
N GLN A 467 -17.32 8.61 -7.45
CA GLN A 467 -17.11 9.02 -6.06
C GLN A 467 -17.11 10.54 -5.85
N ALA A 468 -16.55 11.34 -6.76
CA ALA A 468 -16.43 12.78 -6.59
C ALA A 468 -17.79 13.49 -6.31
N PRO A 469 -18.92 13.13 -6.95
CA PRO A 469 -20.21 13.75 -6.63
C PRO A 469 -20.70 13.48 -5.21
N PHE A 470 -20.25 12.39 -4.60
CA PHE A 470 -20.63 12.04 -3.22
C PHE A 470 -19.77 12.76 -2.18
N ALA A 471 -18.54 13.16 -2.51
CA ALA A 471 -17.69 13.93 -1.60
C ALA A 471 -18.35 15.22 -1.10
N PHE A 472 -19.05 15.92 -2.01
CA PHE A 472 -19.81 17.13 -1.65
C PHE A 472 -20.98 16.86 -0.69
N ARG A 473 -21.52 15.64 -0.69
CA ARG A 473 -22.63 15.23 0.18
C ARG A 473 -22.15 14.76 1.55
N THR A 474 -20.86 14.53 1.72
CA THR A 474 -20.28 14.12 2.98
C THR A 474 -20.26 15.31 3.93
N GLN A 475 -21.18 15.34 4.90
CA GLN A 475 -21.21 16.37 5.90
C GLN A 475 -20.22 16.02 7.01
N LEU A 476 -19.29 16.92 7.31
CA LEU A 476 -18.33 16.76 8.40
C LEU A 476 -18.98 17.05 9.76
N ARG A 477 -20.03 16.29 10.08
CA ARG A 477 -20.77 16.34 11.35
C ARG A 477 -21.32 14.97 11.69
N ALA A 478 -21.48 14.70 12.98
CA ALA A 478 -22.14 13.51 13.50
C ALA A 478 -23.34 13.92 14.36
N VAL A 479 -24.56 13.73 13.84
CA VAL A 479 -25.83 14.08 14.46
C VAL A 479 -26.68 12.85 14.68
N THR A 480 -26.81 12.02 13.66
CA THR A 480 -27.55 10.75 13.71
C THR A 480 -26.63 9.60 14.07
N GLU A 481 -27.21 8.47 14.50
CA GLU A 481 -26.47 7.25 14.78
C GLU A 481 -25.60 6.80 13.58
N ASP A 482 -26.14 6.94 12.37
CA ASP A 482 -25.44 6.57 11.14
C ASP A 482 -24.30 7.54 10.82
N ASP A 483 -24.45 8.84 11.10
CA ASP A 483 -23.36 9.83 10.89
C ASP A 483 -22.11 9.45 11.71
N TYR A 484 -22.28 9.03 12.97
CA TYR A 484 -21.18 8.59 13.81
C TYR A 484 -20.44 7.39 13.19
N GLY A 485 -21.17 6.42 12.62
CA GLY A 485 -20.58 5.29 11.91
C GLY A 485 -19.81 5.72 10.67
N VAL A 486 -20.45 6.52 9.80
CA VAL A 486 -19.85 7.00 8.54
C VAL A 486 -18.58 7.83 8.80
N MET A 487 -18.62 8.74 9.79
CA MET A 487 -17.47 9.58 10.12
C MET A 487 -16.32 8.78 10.73
N ALA A 488 -16.59 7.70 11.46
CA ALA A 488 -15.55 6.85 12.01
C ALA A 488 -14.80 6.08 10.92
N VAL A 489 -15.50 5.56 9.92
CA VAL A 489 -14.94 4.76 8.80
C VAL A 489 -14.05 5.59 7.86
N HIS A 490 -14.03 6.90 7.96
CA HIS A 490 -13.01 7.72 7.27
C HIS A 490 -11.58 7.40 7.73
N ASP A 491 -11.41 6.72 8.85
CA ASP A 491 -10.12 6.14 9.25
C ASP A 491 -9.97 4.75 8.65
N LEU A 492 -8.93 4.54 7.86
CA LEU A 492 -8.67 3.27 7.18
C LEU A 492 -8.32 2.11 8.13
N ALA A 493 -7.97 2.39 9.39
CA ALA A 493 -7.82 1.38 10.41
C ALA A 493 -9.16 0.76 10.84
N ILE A 494 -10.27 1.50 10.61
CA ILE A 494 -11.62 1.08 10.96
C ILE A 494 -12.30 0.50 9.73
N ARG A 495 -12.65 -0.77 9.82
CA ARG A 495 -13.35 -1.48 8.74
C ARG A 495 -14.82 -1.11 8.69
N GLU A 496 -15.47 -1.10 9.84
CA GLU A 496 -16.87 -0.76 10.02
C GLU A 496 -17.09 -0.13 11.40
N ALA A 497 -18.05 0.76 11.51
CA ALA A 497 -18.41 1.38 12.76
C ALA A 497 -19.93 1.54 12.86
N ARG A 498 -20.46 1.42 14.08
CA ARG A 498 -21.88 1.57 14.34
C ARG A 498 -22.12 2.51 15.52
N GLY A 499 -22.80 3.62 15.27
CA GLY A 499 -23.25 4.54 16.29
C GLY A 499 -24.57 4.11 16.94
N THR A 500 -24.75 4.45 18.20
CA THR A 500 -26.02 4.32 18.94
C THR A 500 -26.15 5.48 19.91
N LEU A 501 -27.26 6.21 19.84
CA LEU A 501 -27.56 7.31 20.80
C LEU A 501 -28.43 6.78 21.95
N ARG A 502 -27.91 6.89 23.16
CA ARG A 502 -28.62 6.45 24.37
C ARG A 502 -28.71 7.56 25.40
N TRP A 503 -29.86 7.65 26.03
CA TRP A 503 -30.07 8.51 27.20
C TRP A 503 -29.41 7.85 28.43
N THR A 504 -28.45 8.54 29.05
CA THR A 504 -27.68 8.03 30.20
C THR A 504 -28.18 8.56 31.55
N GLY A 505 -29.34 9.21 31.56
CA GLY A 505 -29.97 9.72 32.76
C GLY A 505 -29.86 11.24 32.91
N SER A 506 -28.85 11.89 32.32
CA SER A 506 -28.64 13.33 32.36
C SER A 506 -28.56 13.97 30.97
N TRP A 507 -28.01 13.22 29.99
CA TRP A 507 -27.84 13.65 28.58
C TRP A 507 -27.76 12.44 27.65
N TYR A 508 -27.78 12.73 26.35
CA TYR A 508 -27.52 11.70 25.35
C TYR A 508 -26.01 11.43 25.20
N THR A 509 -25.64 10.17 25.15
CA THR A 509 -24.30 9.71 24.85
C THR A 509 -24.35 8.92 23.55
N ALA A 510 -23.45 9.27 22.62
CA ALA A 510 -23.20 8.48 21.43
C ALA A 510 -22.22 7.35 21.78
N PHE A 511 -22.68 6.12 21.70
CA PHE A 511 -21.86 4.93 21.80
C PHE A 511 -21.45 4.54 20.39
N LEU A 512 -20.14 4.54 20.12
CA LEU A 512 -19.57 4.20 18.85
C LEU A 512 -18.82 2.87 18.98
N SER A 513 -19.32 1.84 18.33
CA SER A 513 -18.68 0.51 18.28
C SER A 513 -17.87 0.38 17.01
N LEU A 514 -16.58 0.05 17.16
CA LEU A 514 -15.62 -0.06 16.07
C LEU A 514 -15.29 -1.52 15.76
N ASP A 515 -15.24 -1.82 14.48
CA ASP A 515 -14.64 -3.03 13.95
C ASP A 515 -13.40 -2.64 13.13
N THR A 516 -12.29 -3.31 13.40
CA THR A 516 -10.98 -2.94 12.84
C THR A 516 -10.56 -3.90 11.74
N GLN A 517 -9.66 -3.44 10.88
CA GLN A 517 -9.01 -4.30 9.90
C GLN A 517 -8.04 -5.30 10.54
N ALA A 518 -7.44 -4.92 11.67
CA ALA A 518 -6.54 -5.79 12.43
C ALA A 518 -7.31 -6.84 13.22
N GLU A 519 -6.76 -8.04 13.31
CA GLU A 519 -7.26 -9.10 14.19
C GLU A 519 -7.05 -8.71 15.65
N GLY A 520 -8.05 -8.91 16.49
CA GLY A 520 -7.97 -8.62 17.95
C GLY A 520 -8.78 -7.42 18.41
N GLY A 521 -9.36 -6.63 17.47
CA GLY A 521 -10.15 -5.46 17.79
C GLY A 521 -9.31 -4.17 17.97
N PRO A 522 -9.96 -3.02 18.27
CA PRO A 522 -9.27 -1.74 18.42
C PRO A 522 -8.43 -1.71 19.69
N ASP A 523 -7.19 -1.27 19.57
CA ASP A 523 -6.31 -1.01 20.71
C ASP A 523 -6.68 0.31 21.43
N ALA A 524 -6.09 0.55 22.59
CA ALA A 524 -6.36 1.73 23.40
C ALA A 524 -5.95 3.05 22.66
N THR A 525 -4.94 2.98 21.78
CA THR A 525 -4.46 4.12 21.01
C THR A 525 -5.48 4.51 19.96
N LEU A 526 -5.95 3.56 19.15
CA LEU A 526 -6.97 3.78 18.13
C LEU A 526 -8.29 4.28 18.73
N LEU A 527 -8.72 3.73 19.89
CA LEU A 527 -9.90 4.20 20.60
C LEU A 527 -9.76 5.67 21.02
N LYS A 528 -8.61 6.07 21.55
CA LYS A 528 -8.31 7.44 21.98
C LYS A 528 -8.23 8.40 20.78
N GLU A 529 -7.55 8.01 19.72
CA GLU A 529 -7.43 8.81 18.49
C GLU A 529 -8.80 8.99 17.82
N THR A 530 -9.59 7.92 17.73
CA THR A 530 -10.96 7.99 17.21
C THR A 530 -11.84 8.88 18.08
N THR A 531 -11.73 8.78 19.41
CA THR A 531 -12.46 9.67 20.34
C THR A 531 -12.08 11.13 20.10
N THR A 532 -10.78 11.42 19.98
CA THR A 532 -10.28 12.80 19.74
C THR A 532 -10.80 13.34 18.42
N ARG A 533 -10.75 12.55 17.36
CA ARG A 533 -11.24 12.93 16.04
C ARG A 533 -12.74 13.13 16.01
N MET A 534 -13.52 12.20 16.57
CA MET A 534 -14.99 12.29 16.59
C MET A 534 -15.51 13.44 17.44
N ASN A 535 -14.73 13.91 18.42
CA ASN A 535 -15.07 15.12 19.20
C ASN A 535 -15.10 16.39 18.33
N LEU A 536 -14.44 16.40 17.16
CA LEU A 536 -14.50 17.52 16.21
C LEU A 536 -15.84 17.58 15.46
N PHE A 537 -16.55 16.46 15.36
CA PHE A 537 -17.74 16.30 14.52
C PHE A 537 -19.02 16.13 15.31
N ARG A 538 -18.96 15.73 16.59
CA ARG A 538 -20.15 15.52 17.43
C ARG A 538 -20.86 16.82 17.74
N MET A 539 -22.18 16.72 17.99
CA MET A 539 -22.96 17.87 18.47
C MET A 539 -22.54 18.25 19.88
N ALA A 540 -22.56 19.55 20.15
CA ALA A 540 -22.43 20.07 21.50
C ALA A 540 -23.55 19.50 22.39
N GLY A 541 -23.22 19.07 23.61
CA GLY A 541 -24.17 18.50 24.56
C GLY A 541 -24.48 17.01 24.39
N VAL A 542 -23.88 16.34 23.39
CA VAL A 542 -23.89 14.87 23.26
C VAL A 542 -22.54 14.36 23.74
N ASP A 543 -22.52 13.44 24.67
CA ASP A 543 -21.30 12.79 25.12
C ASP A 543 -20.89 11.67 24.14
N LEU A 544 -19.63 11.21 24.18
CA LEU A 544 -19.11 10.20 23.26
C LEU A 544 -18.37 9.11 24.03
N ALA A 545 -18.75 7.86 23.79
CA ALA A 545 -18.05 6.67 24.26
C ALA A 545 -17.68 5.82 23.04
N VAL A 546 -16.38 5.52 22.86
CA VAL A 546 -15.85 4.71 21.75
C VAL A 546 -15.36 3.38 22.31
N GLU A 547 -15.87 2.29 21.76
CA GLU A 547 -15.61 0.92 22.23
C GLU A 547 -15.41 0.00 21.02
N GLY A 548 -14.81 -1.18 21.26
CA GLY A 548 -14.73 -2.25 20.24
C GLY A 548 -16.09 -2.90 19.99
N ALA A 549 -16.26 -3.51 18.82
CA ALA A 549 -17.42 -4.33 18.50
C ALA A 549 -17.50 -5.55 19.45
N VAL A 550 -18.70 -6.02 19.72
CA VAL A 550 -18.93 -7.26 20.47
C VAL A 550 -18.74 -8.43 19.50
N ILE A 551 -17.63 -9.15 19.64
CA ILE A 551 -17.34 -10.31 18.79
C ILE A 551 -18.04 -11.55 19.38
N VAL A 552 -18.86 -12.19 18.57
CA VAL A 552 -19.58 -13.43 18.91
C VAL A 552 -18.94 -14.59 18.18
N GLY A 553 -18.31 -15.48 18.94
CA GLY A 553 -17.73 -16.72 18.41
C GLY A 553 -18.81 -17.66 17.88
N LEU A 554 -18.57 -18.28 16.71
CA LEU A 554 -19.40 -19.32 16.13
C LEU A 554 -18.75 -20.68 16.30
N ARG A 555 -19.56 -21.68 16.61
CA ARG A 555 -19.18 -23.10 16.56
C ARG A 555 -19.95 -23.77 15.42
N ILE A 556 -19.21 -24.28 14.46
CA ILE A 556 -19.73 -24.90 13.24
C ILE A 556 -19.10 -26.28 13.10
N GLU A 557 -19.91 -27.35 13.12
CA GLU A 557 -19.44 -28.68 12.81
C GLU A 557 -20.23 -29.22 11.62
N MET A 558 -19.52 -29.75 10.63
CA MET A 558 -20.12 -30.27 9.39
C MET A 558 -19.76 -31.74 9.19
N ASN A 559 -20.75 -32.55 8.88
CA ASN A 559 -20.53 -33.89 8.38
C ASN A 559 -20.41 -33.85 6.85
N ILE A 560 -19.31 -34.37 6.33
CA ILE A 560 -18.96 -34.35 4.91
C ILE A 560 -18.84 -35.77 4.41
N CYS A 561 -19.72 -36.15 3.45
CA CYS A 561 -19.62 -37.42 2.73
C CYS A 561 -18.72 -37.24 1.51
N VAL A 562 -17.63 -37.99 1.44
CA VAL A 562 -16.63 -37.95 0.36
C VAL A 562 -16.93 -39.06 -0.65
N ASP A 563 -16.87 -38.74 -1.95
CA ASP A 563 -16.99 -39.70 -3.03
C ASP A 563 -15.88 -40.76 -2.99
N PRO A 564 -16.19 -42.05 -3.21
CA PRO A 564 -15.17 -43.12 -3.18
C PRO A 564 -13.99 -42.95 -4.13
N GLY A 565 -14.10 -42.09 -5.10
CA GLY A 565 -13.03 -41.77 -6.05
C GLY A 565 -11.95 -40.78 -5.49
N PHE A 566 -12.22 -40.13 -4.34
CA PHE A 566 -11.35 -39.08 -3.78
C PHE A 566 -10.76 -39.47 -2.45
N PHE A 567 -9.57 -38.93 -2.14
CA PHE A 567 -8.96 -39.06 -0.84
C PHE A 567 -9.56 -38.06 0.15
N GLN A 568 -9.91 -38.53 1.34
CA GLN A 568 -10.46 -37.67 2.41
C GLN A 568 -9.52 -36.50 2.75
N ALA A 569 -8.20 -36.73 2.74
CA ALA A 569 -7.21 -35.70 3.05
C ALA A 569 -7.23 -34.54 2.06
N ASP A 570 -7.38 -34.84 0.76
CA ASP A 570 -7.42 -33.80 -0.29
C ASP A 570 -8.69 -32.98 -0.22
N VAL A 571 -9.84 -33.64 -0.02
CA VAL A 571 -11.13 -32.98 0.15
C VAL A 571 -11.13 -32.11 1.40
N ARG A 572 -10.61 -32.62 2.51
CA ARG A 572 -10.47 -31.87 3.77
C ARG A 572 -9.60 -30.64 3.61
N LYS A 573 -8.48 -30.76 2.91
CA LYS A 573 -7.59 -29.63 2.60
C LYS A 573 -8.32 -28.58 1.81
N ALA A 574 -9.01 -28.95 0.73
CA ALA A 574 -9.78 -28.02 -0.09
C ALA A 574 -10.91 -27.33 0.70
N LEU A 575 -11.59 -28.04 1.62
CA LEU A 575 -12.57 -27.45 2.51
C LEU A 575 -11.95 -26.44 3.48
N LEU A 576 -10.81 -26.76 4.09
CA LEU A 576 -10.11 -25.85 5.00
C LEU A 576 -9.61 -24.61 4.26
N GLU A 577 -9.14 -24.75 3.03
CA GLU A 577 -8.77 -23.61 2.19
C GLU A 577 -9.98 -22.73 1.88
N LEU A 578 -11.12 -23.30 1.46
CA LEU A 578 -12.34 -22.56 1.13
C LEU A 578 -12.92 -21.82 2.34
N PHE A 579 -12.95 -22.48 3.50
CA PHE A 579 -13.50 -21.93 4.75
C PHE A 579 -12.47 -21.16 5.58
N THR A 580 -11.30 -20.84 5.02
CA THR A 580 -10.29 -20.06 5.75
C THR A 580 -10.81 -18.70 6.19
N ALA A 581 -10.29 -18.20 7.30
CA ALA A 581 -10.45 -16.80 7.71
C ALA A 581 -9.57 -15.83 6.91
N GLY A 582 -8.57 -16.35 6.16
CA GLY A 582 -7.68 -15.59 5.30
C GLY A 582 -8.21 -15.38 3.88
N ASN A 583 -7.28 -15.00 2.99
CA ASN A 583 -7.53 -14.93 1.55
C ASN A 583 -7.05 -16.23 0.88
N LEU A 584 -7.79 -16.67 -0.12
CA LEU A 584 -7.41 -17.80 -0.98
C LEU A 584 -6.22 -17.44 -1.87
N CYS A 585 -5.50 -18.45 -2.37
CA CYS A 585 -4.42 -18.27 -3.34
C CYS A 585 -4.87 -17.55 -4.64
N THR A 586 -6.17 -17.56 -4.93
CA THR A 586 -6.80 -16.85 -6.05
C THR A 586 -7.02 -15.36 -5.79
N GLY A 587 -6.69 -14.84 -4.59
CA GLY A 587 -6.98 -13.48 -4.15
C GLY A 587 -8.42 -13.29 -3.64
N GLN A 588 -9.28 -14.29 -3.73
CA GLN A 588 -10.63 -14.26 -3.17
C GLN A 588 -10.59 -14.45 -1.64
N ARG A 589 -11.56 -13.87 -0.94
CA ARG A 589 -11.70 -14.06 0.51
C ARG A 589 -12.24 -15.44 0.81
N GLY A 590 -11.69 -16.09 1.82
CA GLY A 590 -12.28 -17.30 2.39
C GLY A 590 -13.66 -17.01 2.97
N ILE A 591 -14.49 -18.04 3.11
CA ILE A 591 -15.89 -17.88 3.58
C ILE A 591 -15.96 -17.30 4.99
N LEU A 592 -15.07 -17.73 5.86
CA LEU A 592 -15.02 -17.27 7.25
C LEU A 592 -14.13 -16.04 7.46
N ASN A 593 -13.70 -15.37 6.36
CA ASN A 593 -12.95 -14.14 6.47
C ASN A 593 -13.73 -13.09 7.28
N PRO A 594 -13.14 -12.47 8.31
CA PRO A 594 -13.81 -11.45 9.13
C PRO A 594 -14.46 -10.32 8.33
N ALA A 595 -13.90 -9.97 7.17
CA ALA A 595 -14.46 -8.94 6.30
C ALA A 595 -15.76 -9.33 5.58
N ASN A 596 -16.21 -10.58 5.71
CA ASN A 596 -17.50 -11.04 5.18
C ASN A 596 -18.64 -10.85 6.19
N PHE A 597 -18.35 -10.47 7.43
CA PHE A 597 -19.33 -10.32 8.50
C PHE A 597 -19.45 -8.87 8.90
N THR A 598 -20.69 -8.42 9.10
CA THR A 598 -21.00 -7.04 9.50
C THR A 598 -21.84 -6.99 10.77
N PHE A 599 -21.98 -5.81 11.36
CA PHE A 599 -22.82 -5.61 12.55
C PHE A 599 -24.27 -6.08 12.37
N GLY A 600 -24.75 -6.92 13.29
CA GLY A 600 -26.14 -7.40 13.30
C GLY A 600 -26.50 -8.35 12.17
N GLN A 601 -25.53 -8.87 11.45
CA GLN A 601 -25.77 -9.76 10.30
C GLN A 601 -26.26 -11.13 10.75
N THR A 602 -27.41 -11.57 10.24
CA THR A 602 -27.89 -12.94 10.44
C THR A 602 -27.04 -13.90 9.62
N ILE A 603 -26.55 -14.95 10.25
CA ILE A 603 -25.73 -15.98 9.60
C ILE A 603 -26.65 -17.16 9.25
N TYR A 604 -26.69 -17.52 7.98
CA TYR A 604 -27.52 -18.62 7.47
C TYR A 604 -26.70 -19.89 7.24
N ALA A 605 -27.30 -21.03 7.54
CA ALA A 605 -26.72 -22.36 7.34
C ALA A 605 -26.58 -22.74 5.85
N SER A 606 -27.52 -22.30 5.01
CA SER A 606 -27.55 -22.68 3.61
C SER A 606 -26.38 -22.28 2.76
N PRO A 607 -25.79 -21.06 2.88
CA PRO A 607 -24.58 -20.69 2.17
C PRO A 607 -23.37 -21.53 2.58
N LEU A 608 -23.27 -21.91 3.86
CA LEU A 608 -22.18 -22.75 4.35
C LEU A 608 -22.26 -24.16 3.77
N ILE A 609 -23.46 -24.75 3.76
CA ILE A 609 -23.71 -26.08 3.17
C ILE A 609 -23.42 -26.04 1.67
N ALA A 610 -23.95 -25.04 0.96
CA ALA A 610 -23.73 -24.88 -0.48
C ALA A 610 -22.26 -24.75 -0.84
N ALA A 611 -21.51 -23.99 -0.04
CA ALA A 611 -20.08 -23.83 -0.23
C ALA A 611 -19.33 -25.16 -0.01
N ALA A 612 -19.64 -25.89 1.03
CA ALA A 612 -19.04 -27.20 1.27
C ALA A 612 -19.33 -28.19 0.13
N GLN A 613 -20.57 -28.20 -0.40
CA GLN A 613 -20.98 -29.04 -1.53
C GLN A 613 -20.34 -28.62 -2.87
N SER A 614 -19.85 -27.40 -3.00
CA SER A 614 -19.15 -26.95 -4.21
C SER A 614 -17.74 -27.52 -4.35
N VAL A 615 -17.18 -28.08 -3.27
CA VAL A 615 -15.84 -28.69 -3.28
C VAL A 615 -15.89 -30.02 -4.03
N GLN A 616 -14.99 -30.18 -4.99
CA GLN A 616 -14.90 -31.41 -5.77
C GLN A 616 -14.60 -32.61 -4.87
N GLY A 617 -15.38 -33.68 -5.03
CA GLY A 617 -15.29 -34.88 -4.21
C GLY A 617 -16.25 -34.92 -3.02
N VAL A 618 -17.00 -33.84 -2.75
CA VAL A 618 -18.08 -33.83 -1.75
C VAL A 618 -19.39 -34.29 -2.40
N THR A 619 -19.97 -35.38 -1.90
CA THR A 619 -21.27 -35.86 -2.35
C THR A 619 -22.43 -35.31 -1.52
N ALA A 620 -22.22 -35.09 -0.24
CA ALA A 620 -23.17 -34.46 0.65
C ALA A 620 -22.49 -33.73 1.79
N ALA A 621 -23.03 -32.60 2.22
CA ALA A 621 -22.63 -31.87 3.38
C ALA A 621 -23.85 -31.53 4.25
N THR A 622 -23.75 -31.76 5.56
CA THR A 622 -24.77 -31.40 6.55
C THR A 622 -24.14 -30.79 7.77
N LEU A 623 -24.87 -29.90 8.46
CA LEU A 623 -24.41 -29.33 9.72
C LEU A 623 -24.73 -30.27 10.87
N ALA A 624 -23.76 -30.57 11.71
CA ALA A 624 -23.91 -31.30 12.97
C ALA A 624 -24.12 -30.34 14.13
N VAL A 625 -23.34 -29.24 14.16
CA VAL A 625 -23.44 -28.16 15.13
C VAL A 625 -23.47 -26.82 14.39
N PHE A 626 -24.35 -25.94 14.79
CA PHE A 626 -24.43 -24.57 14.29
C PHE A 626 -24.99 -23.67 15.38
N GLU A 627 -24.10 -23.06 16.15
CA GLU A 627 -24.49 -22.32 17.34
C GLU A 627 -23.51 -21.18 17.67
N ARG A 628 -24.00 -20.28 18.52
CA ARG A 628 -23.18 -19.23 19.13
C ARG A 628 -22.44 -19.83 20.33
N MET A 629 -21.17 -19.48 20.52
CA MET A 629 -20.38 -19.96 21.68
C MET A 629 -20.86 -19.37 23.00
N ASP A 630 -21.38 -18.12 22.99
CA ASP A 630 -21.93 -17.44 24.16
C ASP A 630 -23.31 -17.98 24.59
N ASN A 631 -24.03 -18.64 23.69
CA ASN A 631 -25.35 -19.21 23.95
C ASN A 631 -25.57 -20.53 23.17
N PRO A 632 -24.97 -21.65 23.62
CA PRO A 632 -25.05 -22.95 22.96
C PRO A 632 -26.45 -23.59 23.17
N SER A 633 -27.45 -23.13 22.44
CA SER A 633 -28.84 -23.57 22.60
C SER A 633 -29.30 -24.56 21.55
N GLY A 634 -28.51 -24.85 20.52
CA GLY A 634 -28.88 -25.68 19.37
C GLY A 634 -30.01 -25.09 18.50
N ILE A 635 -30.40 -23.85 18.76
CA ILE A 635 -31.49 -23.16 18.03
C ILE A 635 -31.06 -22.90 16.57
N GLY A 636 -29.80 -22.59 16.34
CA GLY A 636 -29.26 -22.32 15.02
C GLY A 636 -29.47 -23.48 14.04
N LEU A 637 -29.18 -24.70 14.51
CA LEU A 637 -29.43 -25.91 13.69
C LEU A 637 -30.90 -26.16 13.38
N ARG A 638 -31.79 -25.85 14.32
CA ARG A 638 -33.26 -26.05 14.12
C ARG A 638 -33.83 -25.00 13.17
N HIS A 639 -33.41 -23.77 13.26
CA HIS A 639 -33.95 -22.65 12.48
C HIS A 639 -33.21 -22.45 11.15
N GLY A 640 -31.96 -22.96 11.04
CA GLY A 640 -31.11 -22.75 9.88
C GLY A 640 -30.46 -21.38 9.82
N PHE A 641 -30.51 -20.60 10.90
CA PHE A 641 -29.85 -19.30 11.00
C PHE A 641 -29.49 -18.93 12.45
N LEU A 642 -28.51 -18.03 12.59
CA LEU A 642 -28.10 -17.42 13.85
C LEU A 642 -28.26 -15.90 13.75
N THR A 643 -28.98 -15.29 14.69
CA THR A 643 -29.16 -13.84 14.74
C THR A 643 -28.07 -13.21 15.60
N MET A 644 -27.54 -12.09 15.12
CA MET A 644 -26.61 -11.25 15.86
C MET A 644 -27.33 -9.99 16.36
N GLY A 645 -26.97 -9.54 17.54
CA GLY A 645 -27.43 -8.25 18.06
C GLY A 645 -26.84 -7.06 17.25
N ARG A 646 -27.43 -5.89 17.35
CA ARG A 646 -27.09 -4.71 16.55
C ARG A 646 -25.59 -4.31 16.62
N LEU A 647 -24.92 -4.55 17.73
CA LEU A 647 -23.52 -4.23 17.97
C LEU A 647 -22.62 -5.47 17.96
N GLU A 648 -23.19 -6.63 17.59
CA GLU A 648 -22.48 -7.89 17.53
C GLU A 648 -22.03 -8.19 16.11
N ILE A 649 -20.84 -8.75 15.99
CA ILE A 649 -20.26 -9.26 14.75
C ILE A 649 -19.94 -10.74 14.96
N ALA A 650 -20.37 -11.59 14.04
CA ALA A 650 -20.05 -13.01 14.08
C ALA A 650 -18.58 -13.24 13.66
N ARG A 651 -17.92 -14.15 14.35
CA ARG A 651 -16.56 -14.59 13.99
C ARG A 651 -16.45 -16.08 14.17
N CYS A 652 -15.82 -16.76 13.22
CA CYS A 652 -15.49 -18.17 13.33
C CYS A 652 -14.01 -18.36 13.09
N ASP A 653 -13.31 -18.85 14.10
CA ASP A 653 -11.92 -19.25 13.99
C ASP A 653 -11.86 -20.72 13.58
N ASN A 654 -11.04 -21.05 12.61
CA ASN A 654 -10.79 -22.44 12.18
C ASN A 654 -9.40 -22.91 12.62
N ASP A 655 -8.94 -22.48 13.81
CA ASP A 655 -7.64 -22.85 14.35
C ASP A 655 -7.58 -24.37 14.62
N PRO A 656 -6.73 -25.12 13.87
CA PRO A 656 -6.60 -26.56 14.04
C PRO A 656 -6.01 -26.95 15.41
N ASN A 657 -5.43 -26.02 16.17
CA ASN A 657 -4.88 -26.25 17.50
C ASN A 657 -5.93 -26.08 18.60
N ARG A 658 -7.10 -25.53 18.26
CA ARG A 658 -8.24 -25.35 19.16
C ARG A 658 -9.50 -25.94 18.52
N LEU A 659 -9.57 -27.27 18.46
CA LEU A 659 -10.65 -28.00 17.82
C LEU A 659 -12.03 -27.78 18.47
N ASP A 660 -12.09 -27.26 19.67
CA ASP A 660 -13.30 -26.88 20.39
C ASP A 660 -13.78 -25.45 20.03
N HIS A 661 -12.95 -24.71 19.30
CA HIS A 661 -13.26 -23.37 18.81
C HIS A 661 -13.34 -23.33 17.29
N GLY A 662 -14.49 -22.91 16.76
CA GLY A 662 -14.64 -22.61 15.34
C GLY A 662 -15.18 -23.73 14.49
N LEU A 663 -14.50 -24.10 13.41
CA LEU A 663 -14.98 -24.98 12.36
C LEU A 663 -14.36 -26.38 12.44
N VAL A 664 -15.20 -27.40 12.46
CA VAL A 664 -14.78 -28.82 12.45
C VAL A 664 -15.46 -29.57 11.30
N PHE A 665 -14.68 -30.35 10.54
CA PHE A 665 -15.17 -31.24 9.49
C PHE A 665 -15.07 -32.71 9.94
N HIS A 666 -16.20 -33.40 10.01
CA HIS A 666 -16.29 -34.85 10.21
C HIS A 666 -16.38 -35.50 8.82
N MET A 667 -15.29 -36.15 8.43
CA MET A 667 -15.19 -36.77 7.09
C MET A 667 -15.70 -38.22 7.13
N ASP A 668 -16.55 -38.59 6.21
CA ASP A 668 -17.06 -39.94 6.05
C ASP A 668 -16.99 -40.38 4.57
N GLY A 669 -16.79 -41.69 4.29
CA GLY A 669 -16.58 -42.20 2.93
C GLY A 669 -15.16 -41.91 2.39
N GLY A 670 -15.04 -41.88 1.05
CA GLY A 670 -13.77 -41.65 0.36
C GLY A 670 -12.76 -42.81 0.49
N ARG A 671 -11.49 -42.52 0.16
CA ARG A 671 -10.34 -43.43 0.29
C ARG A 671 -9.42 -43.01 1.42
#